data_57ceecc1a5ca2ad9def253d46c2d38ee
#
_entry.id   57ceecc1a5ca2ad9def253d46c2d38ee
#
_cell.length_a   1.000
_cell.length_b   1.000
_cell.length_c   1.000
_cell.angle_alpha   90.00
_cell.angle_beta   90.00
_cell.angle_gamma   90.00
#
_symmetry.space_group_name_H-M   'P 1'
#
loop_
_entity.id
_entity.type
_entity.pdbx_description
1 polymer ?
#
loop_
_entity_poly.entity_id
_entity_poly.type
_entity_poly.pdbx_seq_one_letter_code
_entity_poly.pdbx_strand_id
1 'polypeptide(L)'
;MVAQADRLEIDRRYESQTQSIAGDLIKSTRAKNNIFNRMRDQMRWDDKVLEWTMANPGLRVQMFRFIDAIPALQSKAEIANHFQQYMSAEAVELPGALKAMINFSDPDSFPAQTAAATITKAVETLAYKYIAGANITEVIKTIDRLRKSGMTYTIDLLGEAVITEAEAADYLQRYLDLIEQLTQKAQSWQRQEGIDLADGEEISQVQVSVKLTAFYSQFDPLNPVGSKEKVCDRLRILLRKAAELGAAIHFDMEQYHYKDLTLQILKELLMEAEFRSRTDLGITLQAYLRDSYQDLQGIINWVKKRGHPLTVRLVKGAYWDQETIKSLQNHWSQPVYNQKAATDLNYERMTQLLLENHEHLYAAIGSHNVRSQALACAIAETLKIPPRRFEMQVLYGMGDKLAQSLVKRGHRVRVYSPYGNLLPGMAYLIRRLLENTANSSFIRQNDEAKPISELIAPPMVDDLDDRYIDSTTTSFNYAPDTDYANLETRLKAEQALVQVKQELGKTYQPLINGEYIETANYLDSVNPCRSSELVGKVGQISVEQAEQAMIAAKAAFKSWKKTPATARANILRKAGDLMEQRRHELNAWICLEVGKIIPQADGEVSEAIDFCRYYAAEMERLESGKNYDLAGENNRYFYQPKGIAVVISPWNFPFAIATGMTVAALVTGNCTLLKPAATSSVIAAKLTEILVEAGIPPGVFQYVPGKGSEVGTYLVEHKDTHVIAFTGSREVGCKIYADAAQLKPGQKHLKRVIAEMGGKNAIIVDESADLDQAVAGVVQSAFGYSGQKCSACSRVIVAAPVHNAFLARLVEATKSLNVGAADDPNVQMGSVIDAVARDRILEYIAQGKQQSELALSMSTPDGGYYIPPTIFSGVNPDHTIAQEEIFGPVLAVM
;
A
#
# COMPACT_ATOMS: atom_id res chain seq x y z
N MET A 1 -4.76 -19.63 -16.44
CA MET A 1 -5.48 -19.50 -17.73
C MET A 1 -5.53 -18.02 -18.06
N VAL A 2 -4.83 -17.58 -19.09
CA VAL A 2 -4.89 -16.21 -19.58
C VAL A 2 -6.30 -15.97 -20.07
N ALA A 3 -7.07 -15.14 -19.36
CA ALA A 3 -8.39 -14.72 -19.82
C ALA A 3 -8.24 -14.11 -21.22
N GLN A 4 -9.02 -14.61 -22.17
CA GLN A 4 -9.15 -14.00 -23.49
C GLN A 4 -9.35 -12.49 -23.30
N ALA A 5 -8.49 -11.70 -23.93
CA ALA A 5 -8.63 -10.25 -23.95
C ALA A 5 -10.06 -9.91 -24.43
N ASP A 6 -10.91 -9.49 -23.50
CA ASP A 6 -12.26 -9.01 -23.84
C ASP A 6 -12.08 -7.83 -24.80
N ARG A 7 -12.43 -8.01 -26.06
CA ARG A 7 -12.52 -6.89 -26.98
C ARG A 7 -13.51 -5.91 -26.39
N LEU A 8 -13.08 -4.68 -26.14
CA LEU A 8 -13.96 -3.59 -25.68
C LEU A 8 -14.93 -3.23 -26.83
N GLU A 9 -15.93 -4.07 -27.06
CA GLU A 9 -16.96 -3.81 -28.08
C GLU A 9 -18.09 -3.01 -27.43
N ILE A 10 -18.56 -1.98 -28.14
CA ILE A 10 -19.73 -1.18 -27.78
C ILE A 10 -20.68 -1.14 -28.96
N ASP A 11 -21.97 -1.25 -28.68
CA ASP A 11 -23.00 -1.05 -29.67
C ASP A 11 -23.16 0.45 -29.98
N ARG A 12 -22.88 0.84 -31.22
CA ARG A 12 -22.87 2.24 -31.69
C ARG A 12 -24.25 2.75 -32.12
N ARG A 13 -25.35 2.05 -31.84
CA ARG A 13 -26.71 2.46 -32.22
C ARG A 13 -27.11 3.85 -31.72
N TYR A 14 -26.53 4.34 -30.65
CA TYR A 14 -26.78 5.66 -30.07
C TYR A 14 -25.82 6.75 -30.58
N GLU A 15 -24.87 6.45 -31.46
CA GLU A 15 -23.76 7.33 -31.83
C GLU A 15 -24.22 8.65 -32.46
N SER A 16 -25.13 8.58 -33.46
CA SER A 16 -25.63 9.77 -34.17
C SER A 16 -26.31 10.76 -33.20
N GLN A 17 -27.13 10.27 -32.27
CA GLN A 17 -27.81 11.11 -31.29
C GLN A 17 -26.84 11.63 -30.25
N THR A 18 -25.85 10.82 -29.84
CA THR A 18 -24.77 11.25 -28.93
C THR A 18 -23.99 12.43 -29.46
N GLN A 19 -23.59 12.36 -30.75
CA GLN A 19 -22.85 13.46 -31.39
C GLN A 19 -23.68 14.75 -31.50
N SER A 20 -24.97 14.61 -31.83
CA SER A 20 -25.90 15.73 -31.90
C SER A 20 -26.04 16.43 -30.54
N ILE A 21 -26.31 15.66 -29.47
CA ILE A 21 -26.47 16.19 -28.10
C ILE A 21 -25.17 16.79 -27.61
N ALA A 22 -24.04 16.11 -27.84
CA ALA A 22 -22.71 16.60 -27.43
C ALA A 22 -22.35 17.93 -28.10
N GLY A 23 -22.65 18.04 -29.41
CA GLY A 23 -22.46 19.28 -30.16
C GLY A 23 -23.26 20.45 -29.59
N ASP A 24 -24.53 20.21 -29.22
CA ASP A 24 -25.39 21.24 -28.62
C ASP A 24 -24.92 21.64 -27.22
N LEU A 25 -24.54 20.68 -26.40
CA LEU A 25 -23.97 20.93 -25.07
C LEU A 25 -22.69 21.78 -25.14
N ILE A 26 -21.75 21.45 -26.05
CA ILE A 26 -20.53 22.23 -26.25
C ILE A 26 -20.83 23.65 -26.70
N LYS A 27 -21.71 23.83 -27.69
CA LYS A 27 -22.14 25.15 -28.15
C LYS A 27 -22.72 25.98 -27.00
N SER A 28 -23.55 25.37 -26.16
CA SER A 28 -24.16 26.05 -25.00
C SER A 28 -23.14 26.43 -23.92
N THR A 29 -22.10 25.64 -23.73
CA THR A 29 -21.02 25.93 -22.76
C THR A 29 -20.08 27.02 -23.25
N ARG A 30 -19.84 27.10 -24.59
CA ARG A 30 -18.98 28.14 -25.21
C ARG A 30 -19.66 29.48 -25.40
N ALA A 31 -20.97 29.52 -25.64
CA ALA A 31 -21.74 30.74 -25.99
C ALA A 31 -21.80 31.83 -24.93
N LYS A 32 -21.40 31.56 -23.68
CA LYS A 32 -21.46 32.51 -22.57
C LYS A 32 -20.12 33.15 -22.17
N ASN A 33 -19.09 33.04 -22.97
CA ASN A 33 -17.81 33.75 -22.74
C ASN A 33 -17.92 35.19 -23.21
N ASN A 34 -18.70 36.03 -22.51
CA ASN A 34 -18.70 37.47 -22.71
C ASN A 34 -17.35 38.08 -22.34
N ILE A 35 -16.87 39.03 -23.13
CA ILE A 35 -15.60 39.75 -22.96
C ILE A 35 -15.41 40.31 -21.54
N PHE A 36 -16.50 40.70 -20.87
CA PHE A 36 -16.50 41.16 -19.47
C PHE A 36 -16.12 40.09 -18.44
N ASN A 37 -16.50 38.85 -18.65
CA ASN A 37 -16.10 37.73 -17.78
C ASN A 37 -14.65 37.32 -18.00
N ARG A 38 -14.16 37.34 -19.24
CA ARG A 38 -12.75 37.16 -19.55
C ARG A 38 -11.85 38.21 -18.90
N MET A 39 -12.24 39.51 -18.89
CA MET A 39 -11.48 40.55 -18.23
C MET A 39 -11.46 40.41 -16.70
N ARG A 40 -12.55 39.91 -16.09
CA ARG A 40 -12.64 39.68 -14.64
C ARG A 40 -11.87 38.45 -14.19
N ASP A 41 -11.84 37.43 -15.01
CA ASP A 41 -11.08 36.18 -14.76
C ASP A 41 -9.56 36.38 -15.03
N GLN A 42 -9.18 37.25 -15.95
CA GLN A 42 -7.77 37.59 -16.23
C GLN A 42 -7.10 38.47 -15.16
N MET A 43 -7.86 39.06 -14.23
CA MET A 43 -7.33 39.91 -13.16
C MET A 43 -7.11 39.20 -11.82
N ARG A 44 -7.42 37.90 -11.69
CA ARG A 44 -7.24 37.19 -10.43
C ARG A 44 -5.83 36.61 -10.37
N TRP A 45 -5.13 36.92 -9.29
CA TRP A 45 -3.74 36.52 -9.06
C TRP A 45 -3.62 35.01 -8.88
N ASP A 46 -4.62 34.37 -8.29
CA ASP A 46 -4.76 32.92 -8.09
C ASP A 46 -4.76 32.13 -9.42
N ASP A 47 -5.48 32.64 -10.45
CA ASP A 47 -5.49 32.01 -11.78
C ASP A 47 -4.14 32.14 -12.49
N LYS A 48 -3.42 33.26 -12.28
CA LYS A 48 -2.07 33.45 -12.84
C LYS A 48 -1.01 32.54 -12.20
N VAL A 49 -1.07 32.35 -10.87
CA VAL A 49 -0.17 31.42 -10.17
C VAL A 49 -0.41 29.99 -10.67
N LEU A 50 -1.66 29.61 -10.85
CA LEU A 50 -2.01 28.31 -11.41
C LEU A 50 -1.49 28.15 -12.85
N GLU A 51 -1.67 29.16 -13.71
CA GLU A 51 -1.17 29.14 -15.09
C GLU A 51 0.35 29.00 -15.13
N TRP A 52 1.09 29.75 -14.31
CA TRP A 52 2.56 29.66 -14.24
C TRP A 52 3.01 28.29 -13.70
N THR A 53 2.34 27.79 -12.66
CA THR A 53 2.63 26.46 -12.08
C THR A 53 2.44 25.37 -13.13
N MET A 54 1.43 25.53 -13.98
CA MET A 54 1.15 24.54 -15.01
C MET A 54 2.08 24.61 -16.23
N ALA A 55 2.59 25.79 -16.54
CA ALA A 55 3.53 26.00 -17.66
C ALA A 55 4.92 25.45 -17.36
N ASN A 56 5.33 25.37 -16.09
CA ASN A 56 6.66 24.93 -15.67
C ASN A 56 6.57 23.63 -14.86
N PRO A 57 7.03 22.47 -15.38
CA PRO A 57 6.96 21.18 -14.65
C PRO A 57 7.72 21.19 -13.31
N GLY A 58 8.87 21.84 -13.23
CA GLY A 58 9.65 21.96 -12.00
C GLY A 58 8.90 22.77 -10.93
N LEU A 59 8.37 23.94 -11.32
CA LEU A 59 7.55 24.75 -10.43
C LEU A 59 6.29 24.00 -9.97
N ARG A 60 5.64 23.27 -10.85
CA ARG A 60 4.46 22.47 -10.52
C ARG A 60 4.74 21.43 -9.43
N VAL A 61 5.83 20.66 -9.55
CA VAL A 61 6.20 19.68 -8.55
C VAL A 61 6.46 20.34 -7.19
N GLN A 62 7.23 21.42 -7.16
CA GLN A 62 7.55 22.10 -5.90
C GLN A 62 6.35 22.82 -5.27
N MET A 63 5.47 23.39 -6.09
CA MET A 63 4.21 23.96 -5.58
C MET A 63 3.30 22.89 -4.96
N PHE A 64 3.17 21.73 -5.57
CA PHE A 64 2.36 20.65 -4.99
C PHE A 64 2.97 20.13 -3.69
N ARG A 65 4.30 19.92 -3.65
CA ARG A 65 5.01 19.58 -2.41
C ARG A 65 4.81 20.60 -1.30
N PHE A 66 4.89 21.89 -1.65
CA PHE A 66 4.66 22.96 -0.69
C PHE A 66 3.21 23.00 -0.20
N ILE A 67 2.23 22.87 -1.11
CA ILE A 67 0.81 22.81 -0.75
C ILE A 67 0.53 21.64 0.19
N ASP A 68 1.18 20.50 -0.04
CA ASP A 68 1.06 19.30 0.79
C ASP A 68 1.70 19.51 2.18
N ALA A 69 2.79 20.26 2.28
CA ALA A 69 3.48 20.55 3.53
C ALA A 69 2.78 21.62 4.40
N ILE A 70 2.10 22.62 3.78
CA ILE A 70 1.46 23.76 4.51
C ILE A 70 0.67 23.30 5.74
N PRO A 71 -0.14 22.25 5.69
CA PRO A 71 -0.92 21.80 6.83
C PRO A 71 -0.12 21.45 8.08
N ALA A 72 1.11 20.99 7.92
CA ALA A 72 1.98 20.61 9.02
C ALA A 72 2.68 21.85 9.67
N LEU A 73 2.80 22.96 8.93
CA LEU A 73 3.56 24.13 9.35
C LEU A 73 2.76 24.98 10.36
N GLN A 74 3.36 25.26 11.51
CA GLN A 74 2.69 25.87 12.65
C GLN A 74 2.78 27.42 12.67
N SER A 75 3.76 28.00 11.99
CA SER A 75 4.04 29.43 12.02
C SER A 75 4.19 30.04 10.62
N LYS A 76 3.97 31.35 10.53
CA LYS A 76 4.21 32.10 9.28
C LYS A 76 5.67 32.07 8.86
N ALA A 77 6.60 32.00 9.83
CA ALA A 77 8.03 31.90 9.56
C ALA A 77 8.39 30.56 8.94
N GLU A 78 7.85 29.46 9.47
CA GLU A 78 7.99 28.12 8.87
C GLU A 78 7.43 28.07 7.45
N ILE A 79 6.20 28.58 7.24
CA ILE A 79 5.59 28.65 5.90
C ILE A 79 6.47 29.47 4.93
N ALA A 80 7.01 30.63 5.38
CA ALA A 80 7.90 31.44 4.54
C ALA A 80 9.20 30.69 4.20
N ASN A 81 9.82 30.06 5.19
CA ASN A 81 11.06 29.31 5.03
C ASN A 81 10.89 28.12 4.08
N HIS A 82 9.87 27.31 4.29
CA HIS A 82 9.59 26.16 3.41
C HIS A 82 9.21 26.62 1.99
N PHE A 83 8.43 27.67 1.86
CA PHE A 83 8.14 28.24 0.53
C PHE A 83 9.42 28.67 -0.20
N GLN A 84 10.32 29.36 0.49
CA GLN A 84 11.61 29.75 -0.07
C GLN A 84 12.44 28.52 -0.47
N GLN A 85 12.55 27.52 0.38
CA GLN A 85 13.32 26.29 0.10
C GLN A 85 12.79 25.55 -1.12
N TYR A 86 11.49 25.28 -1.20
CA TYR A 86 10.88 24.59 -2.33
C TYR A 86 11.01 25.37 -3.64
N MET A 87 10.81 26.70 -3.57
CA MET A 87 10.87 27.54 -4.76
C MET A 87 12.31 27.86 -5.22
N SER A 88 13.31 27.66 -4.37
CA SER A 88 14.73 27.84 -4.72
C SER A 88 15.40 26.60 -5.29
N ALA A 89 14.68 25.50 -5.51
CA ALA A 89 15.22 24.27 -6.10
C ALA A 89 15.73 24.52 -7.54
N GLU A 90 16.85 23.89 -7.93
CA GLU A 90 17.53 24.13 -9.23
C GLU A 90 16.64 23.97 -10.47
N ALA A 91 15.60 23.12 -10.39
CA ALA A 91 14.68 22.86 -11.51
C ALA A 91 13.55 23.88 -11.65
N VAL A 92 13.52 24.95 -10.83
CA VAL A 92 12.39 25.90 -10.76
C VAL A 92 12.72 27.22 -11.45
N GLU A 93 12.05 27.49 -12.55
CA GLU A 93 12.04 28.81 -13.18
C GLU A 93 10.87 29.64 -12.61
N LEU A 94 11.20 30.66 -11.80
CA LEU A 94 10.21 31.51 -11.14
C LEU A 94 9.86 32.74 -11.99
N PRO A 95 8.56 33.04 -12.18
CA PRO A 95 8.12 34.34 -12.62
C PRO A 95 8.58 35.46 -11.68
N GLY A 96 8.89 36.63 -12.24
CA GLY A 96 9.46 37.74 -11.47
C GLY A 96 8.67 38.15 -10.22
N ALA A 97 7.34 38.00 -10.24
CA ALA A 97 6.48 38.29 -9.08
C ALA A 97 6.70 37.27 -7.94
N LEU A 98 6.82 36.00 -8.23
CA LEU A 98 7.13 34.94 -7.24
C LEU A 98 8.57 35.06 -6.75
N LYS A 99 9.50 35.38 -7.62
CA LYS A 99 10.90 35.58 -7.25
C LYS A 99 11.07 36.74 -6.26
N ALA A 100 10.27 37.80 -6.37
CA ALA A 100 10.29 38.88 -5.42
C ALA A 100 9.75 38.49 -4.02
N MET A 101 8.83 37.52 -3.96
CA MET A 101 8.23 37.02 -2.71
C MET A 101 9.15 36.08 -1.89
N ILE A 102 10.13 35.46 -2.53
CA ILE A 102 11.08 34.57 -1.85
C ILE A 102 12.42 35.24 -1.51
N ASN A 103 12.58 36.52 -1.89
CA ASN A 103 13.85 37.25 -1.72
C ASN A 103 13.90 37.91 -0.33
N PHE A 104 13.97 37.11 0.73
CA PHE A 104 14.21 37.54 2.10
C PHE A 104 15.34 36.72 2.72
N SER A 105 16.08 37.37 3.65
CA SER A 105 17.20 36.72 4.36
C SER A 105 16.82 36.16 5.72
N ASP A 106 15.67 36.58 6.25
CA ASP A 106 15.16 36.19 7.55
C ASP A 106 13.68 35.81 7.45
N PRO A 107 13.32 34.54 7.74
CA PRO A 107 11.94 34.06 7.72
C PRO A 107 11.00 34.78 8.69
N ASP A 108 11.53 35.34 9.79
CA ASP A 108 10.77 36.11 10.78
C ASP A 108 10.55 37.56 10.37
N SER A 109 11.16 38.01 9.28
CA SER A 109 11.00 39.38 8.78
C SER A 109 9.57 39.69 8.34
N PHE A 110 9.16 40.93 8.45
CA PHE A 110 7.84 41.37 7.99
C PHE A 110 7.54 41.05 6.51
N PRO A 111 8.49 41.19 5.57
CA PRO A 111 8.27 40.77 4.18
C PRO A 111 8.01 39.25 4.06
N ALA A 112 8.75 38.41 4.78
CA ALA A 112 8.58 36.97 4.77
C ALA A 112 7.21 36.52 5.31
N GLN A 113 6.81 37.09 6.45
CA GLN A 113 5.49 36.82 7.04
C GLN A 113 4.33 37.30 6.16
N THR A 114 4.53 38.43 5.43
CA THR A 114 3.54 38.94 4.47
C THR A 114 3.43 38.02 3.26
N ALA A 115 4.56 37.49 2.76
CA ALA A 115 4.59 36.52 1.68
C ALA A 115 3.87 35.22 2.11
N ALA A 116 4.20 34.68 3.28
CA ALA A 116 3.56 33.50 3.85
C ALA A 116 2.03 33.69 3.96
N ALA A 117 1.57 34.78 4.54
CA ALA A 117 0.14 35.07 4.66
C ALA A 117 -0.57 35.17 3.30
N THR A 118 0.09 35.79 2.30
CA THR A 118 -0.45 35.94 0.95
C THR A 118 -0.58 34.58 0.25
N ILE A 119 0.42 33.73 0.38
CA ILE A 119 0.45 32.39 -0.24
C ILE A 119 -0.57 31.48 0.42
N THR A 120 -0.62 31.46 1.76
CA THR A 120 -1.61 30.67 2.50
C THR A 120 -3.02 31.06 2.07
N LYS A 121 -3.31 32.37 1.99
CA LYS A 121 -4.61 32.85 1.53
C LYS A 121 -4.91 32.48 0.07
N ALA A 122 -3.90 32.43 -0.81
CA ALA A 122 -4.07 31.99 -2.18
C ALA A 122 -4.40 30.51 -2.26
N VAL A 123 -3.70 29.66 -1.48
CA VAL A 123 -3.97 28.22 -1.39
C VAL A 123 -5.35 27.95 -0.81
N GLU A 124 -5.73 28.64 0.26
CA GLU A 124 -7.08 28.55 0.84
C GLU A 124 -8.16 28.95 -0.18
N THR A 125 -7.98 30.07 -0.88
CA THR A 125 -8.93 30.53 -1.92
C THR A 125 -9.09 29.52 -3.04
N LEU A 126 -7.97 28.90 -3.45
CA LEU A 126 -7.97 27.85 -4.45
C LEU A 126 -8.68 26.58 -3.96
N ALA A 127 -8.47 26.21 -2.71
CA ALA A 127 -9.12 25.05 -2.09
C ALA A 127 -10.64 25.26 -1.97
N TYR A 128 -11.07 26.42 -1.50
CA TYR A 128 -12.50 26.74 -1.39
C TYR A 128 -13.23 26.82 -2.75
N LYS A 129 -12.52 26.84 -3.87
CA LYS A 129 -13.13 26.69 -5.19
C LYS A 129 -13.73 25.28 -5.37
N TYR A 130 -13.14 24.26 -4.73
CA TYR A 130 -13.51 22.84 -4.88
C TYR A 130 -14.17 22.24 -3.63
N ILE A 131 -14.20 22.97 -2.51
CA ILE A 131 -14.80 22.57 -1.25
C ILE A 131 -16.07 23.38 -1.01
N ALA A 132 -17.18 22.70 -0.71
CA ALA A 132 -18.48 23.35 -0.53
C ALA A 132 -18.57 24.23 0.72
N GLY A 133 -17.71 23.99 1.70
CA GLY A 133 -17.57 24.76 2.94
C GLY A 133 -16.70 24.05 3.95
N ALA A 134 -16.05 24.82 4.83
CA ALA A 134 -15.27 24.31 5.96
C ALA A 134 -16.15 23.89 7.15
N ASN A 135 -17.36 24.45 7.25
CA ASN A 135 -18.31 24.19 8.31
C ASN A 135 -19.74 24.07 7.75
N ILE A 136 -20.65 23.52 8.55
CA ILE A 136 -22.01 23.22 8.12
C ILE A 136 -22.79 24.47 7.65
N THR A 137 -22.52 25.63 8.25
CA THR A 137 -23.18 26.89 7.87
C THR A 137 -22.83 27.31 6.45
N GLU A 138 -21.59 27.16 6.07
CA GLU A 138 -21.10 27.41 4.70
C GLU A 138 -21.67 26.41 3.70
N VAL A 139 -21.66 25.11 4.08
CA VAL A 139 -22.25 24.05 3.26
C VAL A 139 -23.72 24.32 2.99
N ILE A 140 -24.50 24.68 4.01
CA ILE A 140 -25.92 24.99 3.85
C ILE A 140 -26.13 26.18 2.88
N LYS A 141 -25.31 27.24 2.95
CA LYS A 141 -25.36 28.36 1.99
C LYS A 141 -25.07 27.88 0.56
N THR A 142 -24.11 26.98 0.41
CA THR A 142 -23.76 26.38 -0.87
C THR A 142 -24.90 25.51 -1.42
N ILE A 143 -25.50 24.67 -0.58
CA ILE A 143 -26.67 23.87 -0.94
C ILE A 143 -27.86 24.75 -1.37
N ASP A 144 -28.18 25.78 -0.61
CA ASP A 144 -29.25 26.72 -0.93
C ASP A 144 -29.04 27.39 -2.31
N ARG A 145 -27.78 27.69 -2.67
CA ARG A 145 -27.43 28.23 -3.99
C ARG A 145 -27.61 27.19 -5.12
N LEU A 146 -27.15 25.94 -4.90
CA LEU A 146 -27.30 24.83 -5.85
C LEU A 146 -28.78 24.57 -6.12
N ARG A 147 -29.60 24.47 -5.08
CA ARG A 147 -31.04 24.24 -5.18
C ARG A 147 -31.77 25.36 -5.95
N LYS A 148 -31.39 26.63 -5.72
CA LYS A 148 -31.88 27.77 -6.49
C LYS A 148 -31.55 27.71 -7.98
N SER A 149 -30.47 26.99 -8.32
CA SER A 149 -30.05 26.74 -9.71
C SER A 149 -30.65 25.49 -10.32
N GLY A 150 -31.59 24.83 -9.65
CA GLY A 150 -32.23 23.58 -10.11
C GLY A 150 -31.34 22.33 -10.00
N MET A 151 -30.31 22.38 -9.12
CA MET A 151 -29.40 21.27 -8.89
C MET A 151 -29.56 20.69 -7.49
N THR A 152 -29.43 19.37 -7.37
CA THR A 152 -29.32 18.69 -6.08
C THR A 152 -27.87 18.43 -5.70
N TYR A 153 -27.60 17.77 -4.58
CA TYR A 153 -26.26 17.61 -4.05
C TYR A 153 -26.06 16.25 -3.37
N THR A 154 -24.83 15.85 -3.21
CA THR A 154 -24.37 14.88 -2.22
C THR A 154 -23.21 15.49 -1.47
N ILE A 155 -23.16 15.27 -0.14
CA ILE A 155 -22.06 15.78 0.70
C ILE A 155 -21.08 14.65 0.96
N ASP A 156 -19.81 14.90 0.71
CA ASP A 156 -18.68 14.04 1.07
C ASP A 156 -17.89 14.68 2.20
N LEU A 157 -17.82 14.02 3.34
CA LEU A 157 -17.00 14.48 4.46
C LEU A 157 -15.52 14.22 4.13
N LEU A 158 -14.75 15.32 4.01
CA LEU A 158 -13.34 15.25 3.70
C LEU A 158 -12.56 14.47 4.77
N GLY A 159 -11.57 13.72 4.33
CA GLY A 159 -10.81 12.74 5.08
C GLY A 159 -10.99 11.37 4.41
N GLU A 160 -9.92 10.60 4.33
CA GLU A 160 -9.94 9.28 3.70
C GLU A 160 -9.73 8.19 4.74
N ALA A 161 -8.65 7.43 4.66
CA ALA A 161 -8.36 6.39 5.63
C ALA A 161 -8.08 6.96 7.02
N VAL A 162 -8.63 6.34 8.03
CA VAL A 162 -8.30 6.61 9.44
C VAL A 162 -7.15 5.70 9.88
N ILE A 163 -6.28 6.20 10.74
CA ILE A 163 -5.14 5.44 11.26
C ILE A 163 -5.35 4.96 12.70
N THR A 164 -6.42 5.45 13.35
CA THR A 164 -6.76 5.08 14.72
C THR A 164 -8.24 4.71 14.87
N GLU A 165 -8.53 3.83 15.84
CA GLU A 165 -9.92 3.48 16.18
C GLU A 165 -10.69 4.65 16.79
N ALA A 166 -9.99 5.56 17.47
CA ALA A 166 -10.58 6.79 17.97
C ALA A 166 -11.09 7.69 16.83
N GLU A 167 -10.29 7.85 15.78
CA GLU A 167 -10.70 8.59 14.58
C GLU A 167 -11.87 7.92 13.87
N ALA A 168 -11.89 6.59 13.75
CA ALA A 168 -12.99 5.87 13.13
C ALA A 168 -14.32 6.07 13.90
N ALA A 169 -14.27 6.14 15.24
CA ALA A 169 -15.43 6.46 16.06
C ALA A 169 -15.88 7.93 15.88
N ASP A 170 -14.93 8.87 15.82
CA ASP A 170 -15.21 10.29 15.57
C ASP A 170 -15.83 10.51 14.18
N TYR A 171 -15.33 9.85 13.14
CA TYR A 171 -15.92 9.93 11.81
C TYR A 171 -17.35 9.43 11.75
N LEU A 172 -17.68 8.33 12.43
CA LEU A 172 -19.06 7.88 12.55
C LEU A 172 -19.94 8.97 13.21
N GLN A 173 -19.48 9.56 14.31
CA GLN A 173 -20.24 10.62 14.99
C GLN A 173 -20.44 11.85 14.10
N ARG A 174 -19.39 12.27 13.39
CA ARG A 174 -19.46 13.40 12.44
C ARG A 174 -20.43 13.15 11.29
N TYR A 175 -20.52 11.90 10.79
CA TYR A 175 -21.53 11.54 9.78
C TYR A 175 -22.95 11.60 10.36
N LEU A 176 -23.16 11.12 11.60
CA LEU A 176 -24.46 11.18 12.26
C LEU A 176 -24.90 12.63 12.47
N ASP A 177 -24.03 13.48 12.99
CA ASP A 177 -24.29 14.92 13.20
C ASP A 177 -24.57 15.65 11.88
N LEU A 178 -23.81 15.34 10.83
CA LEU A 178 -24.01 15.89 9.49
C LEU A 178 -25.38 15.57 8.93
N ILE A 179 -25.82 14.30 9.01
CA ILE A 179 -27.12 13.86 8.52
C ILE A 179 -28.23 14.58 9.29
N GLU A 180 -28.12 14.67 10.62
CA GLU A 180 -29.12 15.32 11.46
C GLU A 180 -29.27 16.82 11.15
N GLN A 181 -28.16 17.55 11.07
CA GLN A 181 -28.15 19.00 10.75
C GLN A 181 -28.68 19.28 9.35
N LEU A 182 -28.28 18.47 8.35
CA LEU A 182 -28.78 18.63 6.99
C LEU A 182 -30.27 18.33 6.88
N THR A 183 -30.74 17.28 7.57
CA THR A 183 -32.17 16.88 7.55
C THR A 183 -33.03 17.93 8.27
N GLN A 184 -32.57 18.46 9.41
CA GLN A 184 -33.24 19.56 10.09
C GLN A 184 -33.37 20.79 9.15
N LYS A 185 -32.33 21.14 8.44
CA LYS A 185 -32.37 22.23 7.46
C LYS A 185 -33.31 21.91 6.29
N ALA A 186 -33.30 20.66 5.80
CA ALA A 186 -34.14 20.23 4.68
C ALA A 186 -35.64 20.39 4.94
N GLN A 187 -36.10 20.34 6.19
CA GLN A 187 -37.49 20.62 6.57
C GLN A 187 -37.95 22.02 6.17
N SER A 188 -37.03 22.98 6.05
CA SER A 188 -37.32 24.34 5.61
C SER A 188 -37.35 24.54 4.10
N TRP A 189 -36.94 23.52 3.29
CA TRP A 189 -36.88 23.60 1.85
C TRP A 189 -38.23 23.24 1.22
N GLN A 190 -38.68 24.05 0.29
CA GLN A 190 -39.79 23.67 -0.60
C GLN A 190 -39.31 22.56 -1.54
N ARG A 191 -40.17 21.56 -1.73
CA ARG A 191 -39.90 20.48 -2.69
C ARG A 191 -40.00 21.05 -4.11
N GLN A 192 -39.05 20.61 -4.97
CA GLN A 192 -38.94 21.08 -6.33
C GLN A 192 -38.97 19.88 -7.27
N GLU A 193 -39.79 20.00 -8.32
CA GLU A 193 -39.82 19.02 -9.41
C GLU A 193 -38.46 18.92 -10.09
N GLY A 194 -38.07 17.71 -10.48
CA GLY A 194 -36.78 17.42 -11.11
C GLY A 194 -35.62 17.20 -10.14
N ILE A 195 -35.70 17.66 -8.89
CA ILE A 195 -34.62 17.41 -7.90
C ILE A 195 -35.11 16.65 -6.67
N ASP A 196 -36.25 16.96 -6.11
CA ASP A 196 -36.86 16.30 -4.93
C ASP A 196 -38.02 15.42 -5.29
N LEU A 197 -38.59 15.60 -6.47
CA LEU A 197 -39.73 14.87 -7.03
C LEU A 197 -39.41 14.46 -8.48
N ALA A 198 -39.70 13.26 -8.86
CA ALA A 198 -39.64 12.80 -10.23
C ALA A 198 -40.62 11.64 -10.46
N ASP A 199 -41.36 11.69 -11.54
CA ASP A 199 -42.40 10.68 -11.93
C ASP A 199 -43.44 10.45 -10.82
N GLY A 200 -43.73 11.47 -10.01
CA GLY A 200 -44.66 11.41 -8.86
C GLY A 200 -44.08 10.77 -7.59
N GLU A 201 -42.82 10.36 -7.63
CA GLU A 201 -42.12 9.78 -6.46
C GLU A 201 -41.24 10.81 -5.77
N GLU A 202 -41.12 10.70 -4.44
CA GLU A 202 -40.22 11.52 -3.65
C GLU A 202 -38.77 11.02 -3.75
N ILE A 203 -37.84 11.96 -3.83
CA ILE A 203 -36.40 11.70 -3.76
C ILE A 203 -35.87 12.33 -2.48
N SER A 204 -35.01 11.65 -1.76
CA SER A 204 -34.39 12.20 -0.54
C SER A 204 -33.74 13.55 -0.81
N GLN A 205 -34.09 14.55 -0.01
CA GLN A 205 -33.51 15.90 -0.09
C GLN A 205 -32.10 15.96 0.47
N VAL A 206 -31.68 14.96 1.25
CA VAL A 206 -30.36 14.85 1.84
C VAL A 206 -29.69 13.59 1.33
N GLN A 207 -28.51 13.71 0.77
CA GLN A 207 -27.66 12.59 0.42
C GLN A 207 -26.24 12.82 0.92
N VAL A 208 -25.67 11.81 1.58
CA VAL A 208 -24.30 11.80 2.08
C VAL A 208 -23.52 10.67 1.43
N SER A 209 -22.32 10.98 0.97
CA SER A 209 -21.34 10.00 0.47
C SER A 209 -20.43 9.56 1.60
N VAL A 210 -20.16 8.25 1.70
CA VAL A 210 -19.33 7.67 2.77
C VAL A 210 -18.31 6.69 2.20
N LYS A 211 -17.16 6.58 2.86
CA LYS A 211 -16.06 5.67 2.53
C LYS A 211 -15.93 4.61 3.62
N LEU A 212 -15.70 3.35 3.26
CA LEU A 212 -15.63 2.26 4.23
C LEU A 212 -14.38 2.32 5.10
N THR A 213 -13.26 2.80 4.57
CA THR A 213 -12.00 2.97 5.32
C THR A 213 -12.10 3.98 6.46
N ALA A 214 -13.10 4.88 6.43
CA ALA A 214 -13.37 5.80 7.54
C ALA A 214 -14.00 5.12 8.78
N PHE A 215 -14.45 3.88 8.66
CA PHE A 215 -15.15 3.17 9.73
C PHE A 215 -14.30 2.10 10.44
N TYR A 216 -13.06 1.86 10.02
CA TYR A 216 -12.17 0.92 10.71
C TYR A 216 -10.70 1.19 10.33
N SER A 217 -9.86 1.43 11.34
CA SER A 217 -8.44 1.77 11.12
C SER A 217 -7.60 0.61 10.59
N GLN A 218 -8.04 -0.63 10.82
CA GLN A 218 -7.38 -1.86 10.37
C GLN A 218 -8.20 -2.53 9.23
N PHE A 219 -8.83 -1.72 8.37
CA PHE A 219 -9.58 -2.22 7.23
C PHE A 219 -8.64 -2.85 6.20
N ASP A 220 -8.64 -4.18 6.13
CA ASP A 220 -7.67 -4.94 5.32
C ASP A 220 -8.35 -6.13 4.62
N PRO A 221 -8.16 -6.31 3.29
CA PRO A 221 -8.63 -7.47 2.56
C PRO A 221 -8.07 -8.81 3.04
N LEU A 222 -6.89 -8.83 3.65
CA LEU A 222 -6.33 -10.03 4.26
C LEU A 222 -7.21 -10.54 5.41
N ASN A 223 -7.87 -9.62 6.12
CA ASN A 223 -8.80 -9.91 7.20
C ASN A 223 -10.25 -9.55 6.83
N PRO A 224 -10.89 -10.26 5.88
CA PRO A 224 -12.22 -9.89 5.41
C PRO A 224 -13.30 -10.08 6.48
N VAL A 225 -13.11 -11.02 7.39
CA VAL A 225 -14.10 -11.32 8.46
C VAL A 225 -14.10 -10.21 9.50
N GLY A 226 -12.94 -9.88 10.07
CA GLY A 226 -12.83 -8.82 11.09
C GLY A 226 -13.14 -7.44 10.51
N SER A 227 -12.66 -7.14 9.30
CA SER A 227 -12.99 -5.89 8.60
C SER A 227 -14.50 -5.74 8.39
N LYS A 228 -15.17 -6.81 7.92
CA LYS A 228 -16.63 -6.82 7.74
C LYS A 228 -17.36 -6.61 9.08
N GLU A 229 -17.01 -7.34 10.12
CA GLU A 229 -17.67 -7.23 11.42
C GLU A 229 -17.63 -5.78 11.94
N LYS A 230 -16.45 -5.19 12.03
CA LYS A 230 -16.25 -3.83 12.56
C LYS A 230 -16.94 -2.77 11.71
N VAL A 231 -16.81 -2.86 10.40
CA VAL A 231 -17.41 -1.88 9.47
C VAL A 231 -18.95 -2.02 9.49
N CYS A 232 -19.49 -3.24 9.41
CA CYS A 232 -20.94 -3.44 9.42
C CYS A 232 -21.60 -2.96 10.71
N ASP A 233 -20.97 -3.14 11.88
CA ASP A 233 -21.52 -2.64 13.14
C ASP A 233 -21.70 -1.12 13.12
N ARG A 234 -20.71 -0.37 12.62
CA ARG A 234 -20.78 1.08 12.47
C ARG A 234 -21.75 1.51 11.36
N LEU A 235 -21.74 0.81 10.23
CA LEU A 235 -22.65 1.11 9.12
C LEU A 235 -24.11 0.88 9.49
N ARG A 236 -24.46 -0.15 10.31
CA ARG A 236 -25.82 -0.36 10.78
C ARG A 236 -26.33 0.84 11.60
N ILE A 237 -25.47 1.43 12.46
CA ILE A 237 -25.82 2.63 13.22
C ILE A 237 -26.11 3.79 12.26
N LEU A 238 -25.22 4.03 11.29
CA LEU A 238 -25.38 5.09 10.30
C LEU A 238 -26.64 4.90 9.44
N LEU A 239 -26.88 3.69 8.94
CA LEU A 239 -27.99 3.37 8.04
C LEU A 239 -29.35 3.45 8.77
N ARG A 240 -29.42 3.07 10.05
CA ARG A 240 -30.63 3.22 10.87
C ARG A 240 -30.96 4.70 11.08
N LYS A 241 -29.93 5.51 11.45
CA LYS A 241 -30.13 6.96 11.62
C LYS A 241 -30.53 7.64 10.31
N ALA A 242 -29.91 7.27 9.21
CA ALA A 242 -30.24 7.79 7.89
C ALA A 242 -31.70 7.40 7.50
N ALA A 243 -32.15 6.18 7.79
CA ALA A 243 -33.52 5.74 7.55
C ALA A 243 -34.54 6.51 8.38
N GLU A 244 -34.26 6.71 9.69
CA GLU A 244 -35.08 7.49 10.59
C GLU A 244 -35.32 8.92 10.08
N LEU A 245 -34.28 9.54 9.53
CA LEU A 245 -34.28 10.93 9.08
C LEU A 245 -34.62 11.09 7.58
N GLY A 246 -34.84 10.00 6.83
CA GLY A 246 -35.12 10.04 5.41
C GLY A 246 -33.93 10.49 4.54
N ALA A 247 -32.70 10.30 5.02
CA ALA A 247 -31.49 10.61 4.30
C ALA A 247 -31.00 9.45 3.44
N ALA A 248 -30.53 9.73 2.23
CA ALA A 248 -29.90 8.79 1.34
C ALA A 248 -28.41 8.63 1.63
N ILE A 249 -27.89 7.41 1.51
CA ILE A 249 -26.46 7.13 1.68
C ILE A 249 -25.89 6.58 0.39
N HIS A 250 -24.73 7.13 0.00
CA HIS A 250 -24.00 6.66 -1.17
C HIS A 250 -22.60 6.21 -0.74
N PHE A 251 -22.24 4.97 -1.07
CA PHE A 251 -20.94 4.41 -0.74
C PHE A 251 -19.95 4.70 -1.88
N ASP A 252 -18.90 5.44 -1.56
CA ASP A 252 -17.84 5.74 -2.51
C ASP A 252 -16.89 4.55 -2.64
N MET A 253 -16.27 4.42 -3.82
CA MET A 253 -15.23 3.45 -4.07
C MET A 253 -13.87 4.14 -3.92
N GLU A 254 -12.96 3.44 -3.29
CA GLU A 254 -11.61 3.90 -3.01
C GLU A 254 -10.58 3.16 -3.89
N GLN A 255 -9.37 2.87 -3.39
CA GLN A 255 -8.34 2.18 -4.15
C GLN A 255 -8.78 0.75 -4.51
N TYR A 256 -8.21 0.23 -5.59
CA TYR A 256 -8.45 -1.13 -6.08
C TYR A 256 -8.30 -2.21 -5.00
N HIS A 257 -7.30 -2.03 -4.14
CA HIS A 257 -7.02 -2.94 -3.03
C HIS A 257 -8.24 -3.22 -2.13
N TYR A 258 -9.11 -2.23 -1.93
CA TYR A 258 -10.31 -2.35 -1.09
C TYR A 258 -11.59 -2.68 -1.85
N LYS A 259 -11.56 -2.69 -3.18
CA LYS A 259 -12.74 -2.79 -4.04
C LYS A 259 -13.58 -4.04 -3.76
N ASP A 260 -12.96 -5.21 -3.83
CA ASP A 260 -13.69 -6.47 -3.70
C ASP A 260 -14.27 -6.65 -2.29
N LEU A 261 -13.50 -6.29 -1.26
CA LEU A 261 -13.97 -6.31 0.11
C LEU A 261 -15.14 -5.33 0.33
N THR A 262 -15.04 -4.11 -0.22
CA THR A 262 -16.13 -3.12 -0.18
C THR A 262 -17.40 -3.65 -0.84
N LEU A 263 -17.29 -4.21 -2.04
CA LEU A 263 -18.43 -4.79 -2.76
C LEU A 263 -19.04 -5.97 -1.99
N GLN A 264 -18.21 -6.82 -1.40
CA GLN A 264 -18.66 -7.95 -0.60
C GLN A 264 -19.44 -7.48 0.64
N ILE A 265 -18.86 -6.58 1.44
CA ILE A 265 -19.49 -6.05 2.66
C ILE A 265 -20.84 -5.41 2.33
N LEU A 266 -20.89 -4.56 1.31
CA LEU A 266 -22.13 -3.88 0.95
C LEU A 266 -23.19 -4.84 0.42
N LYS A 267 -22.82 -5.82 -0.42
CA LYS A 267 -23.77 -6.83 -0.90
C LYS A 267 -24.38 -7.65 0.23
N GLU A 268 -23.58 -8.01 1.25
CA GLU A 268 -24.06 -8.78 2.39
C GLU A 268 -24.92 -7.91 3.32
N LEU A 269 -24.45 -6.72 3.71
CA LEU A 269 -25.16 -5.79 4.59
C LEU A 269 -26.52 -5.37 4.02
N LEU A 270 -26.57 -5.04 2.71
CA LEU A 270 -27.81 -4.61 2.06
C LEU A 270 -28.79 -5.76 1.72
N MET A 271 -28.45 -7.00 2.07
CA MET A 271 -29.38 -8.13 2.06
C MET A 271 -30.01 -8.39 3.43
N GLU A 272 -29.55 -7.74 4.49
CA GLU A 272 -30.19 -7.80 5.79
C GLU A 272 -31.65 -7.29 5.73
N ALA A 273 -32.56 -7.91 6.46
CA ALA A 273 -33.99 -7.65 6.37
C ALA A 273 -34.37 -6.16 6.55
N GLU A 274 -33.62 -5.45 7.41
CA GLU A 274 -33.87 -4.03 7.71
C GLU A 274 -33.42 -3.07 6.60
N PHE A 275 -32.47 -3.50 5.73
CA PHE A 275 -31.91 -2.64 4.68
C PHE A 275 -32.30 -3.09 3.26
N ARG A 276 -32.80 -4.30 3.10
CA ARG A 276 -33.05 -4.93 1.81
C ARG A 276 -34.04 -4.14 0.93
N SER A 277 -35.06 -3.53 1.55
CA SER A 277 -36.09 -2.78 0.82
C SER A 277 -35.72 -1.32 0.53
N ARG A 278 -34.61 -0.81 1.07
CA ARG A 278 -34.20 0.59 0.87
C ARG A 278 -33.72 0.84 -0.54
N THR A 279 -34.31 1.84 -1.21
CA THR A 279 -33.98 2.25 -2.59
C THR A 279 -33.16 3.54 -2.66
N ASP A 280 -32.90 4.18 -1.52
CA ASP A 280 -32.16 5.43 -1.34
C ASP A 280 -30.66 5.19 -1.03
N LEU A 281 -30.18 3.98 -1.26
CA LEU A 281 -28.79 3.59 -1.10
C LEU A 281 -28.09 3.51 -2.46
N GLY A 282 -26.78 3.77 -2.48
CA GLY A 282 -26.00 3.73 -3.72
C GLY A 282 -24.58 3.26 -3.52
N ILE A 283 -23.96 2.83 -4.61
CA ILE A 283 -22.58 2.36 -4.68
C ILE A 283 -21.86 2.97 -5.88
N THR A 284 -20.57 3.20 -5.78
CA THR A 284 -19.75 3.73 -6.87
C THR A 284 -18.98 2.62 -7.59
N LEU A 285 -18.89 2.71 -8.91
CA LEU A 285 -18.01 1.91 -9.77
C LEU A 285 -17.09 2.80 -10.60
N GLN A 286 -15.87 2.32 -10.85
CA GLN A 286 -14.78 3.07 -11.48
C GLN A 286 -14.40 2.42 -12.81
N ALA A 287 -14.72 3.07 -13.93
CA ALA A 287 -14.54 2.53 -15.27
C ALA A 287 -13.08 2.39 -15.74
N TYR A 288 -12.13 3.03 -15.04
CA TYR A 288 -10.70 2.87 -15.35
C TYR A 288 -10.14 1.50 -14.95
N LEU A 289 -10.87 0.73 -14.11
CA LEU A 289 -10.52 -0.62 -13.73
C LEU A 289 -10.86 -1.63 -14.82
N ARG A 290 -9.94 -2.56 -15.09
CA ARG A 290 -10.10 -3.57 -16.15
C ARG A 290 -11.21 -4.56 -15.88
N ASP A 291 -11.55 -4.81 -14.63
CA ASP A 291 -12.59 -5.74 -14.17
C ASP A 291 -13.94 -5.07 -13.83
N SER A 292 -14.04 -3.75 -13.92
CA SER A 292 -15.24 -2.99 -13.52
C SER A 292 -16.50 -3.30 -14.33
N TYR A 293 -16.36 -3.74 -15.58
CA TYR A 293 -17.51 -4.18 -16.38
C TYR A 293 -18.14 -5.45 -15.80
N GLN A 294 -17.30 -6.41 -15.40
CA GLN A 294 -17.72 -7.65 -14.73
C GLN A 294 -18.33 -7.34 -13.36
N ASP A 295 -17.76 -6.39 -12.62
CA ASP A 295 -18.35 -5.93 -11.36
C ASP A 295 -19.77 -5.39 -11.56
N LEU A 296 -20.00 -4.57 -12.59
CA LEU A 296 -21.33 -4.05 -12.92
C LEU A 296 -22.30 -5.17 -13.26
N GLN A 297 -21.88 -6.15 -14.07
CA GLN A 297 -22.71 -7.34 -14.38
C GLN A 297 -23.06 -8.11 -13.09
N GLY A 298 -22.08 -8.28 -12.20
CA GLY A 298 -22.25 -8.90 -10.89
C GLY A 298 -23.25 -8.16 -10.01
N ILE A 299 -23.21 -6.82 -10.00
CA ILE A 299 -24.16 -5.96 -9.26
C ILE A 299 -25.57 -6.07 -9.86
N ILE A 300 -25.73 -6.03 -11.18
CA ILE A 300 -27.03 -6.19 -11.83
C ILE A 300 -27.67 -7.52 -11.41
N ASN A 301 -26.93 -8.62 -11.47
CA ASN A 301 -27.41 -9.95 -11.08
C ASN A 301 -27.76 -10.01 -9.58
N TRP A 302 -26.98 -9.35 -8.73
CA TRP A 302 -27.25 -9.30 -7.31
C TRP A 302 -28.47 -8.44 -6.99
N VAL A 303 -28.64 -7.27 -7.65
CA VAL A 303 -29.82 -6.39 -7.45
C VAL A 303 -31.12 -7.10 -7.88
N LYS A 304 -31.10 -7.90 -8.95
CA LYS A 304 -32.23 -8.75 -9.34
C LYS A 304 -32.61 -9.73 -8.23
N LYS A 305 -31.64 -10.32 -7.52
CA LYS A 305 -31.87 -11.19 -6.35
C LYS A 305 -32.33 -10.41 -5.12
N ARG A 306 -31.84 -9.18 -4.95
CA ARG A 306 -32.26 -8.28 -3.87
C ARG A 306 -33.73 -7.90 -4.01
N GLY A 307 -34.21 -7.71 -5.23
CA GLY A 307 -35.62 -7.37 -5.56
C GLY A 307 -35.98 -5.90 -5.38
N HIS A 308 -35.01 -5.03 -5.07
CA HIS A 308 -35.20 -3.58 -4.90
C HIS A 308 -34.08 -2.83 -5.58
N PRO A 309 -34.33 -1.68 -6.24
CA PRO A 309 -33.30 -0.90 -6.91
C PRO A 309 -32.19 -0.41 -5.99
N LEU A 310 -31.00 -0.23 -6.56
CA LEU A 310 -29.84 0.40 -5.96
C LEU A 310 -29.32 1.47 -6.92
N THR A 311 -28.82 2.59 -6.42
CA THR A 311 -28.14 3.58 -7.26
C THR A 311 -26.72 3.12 -7.55
N VAL A 312 -26.34 3.08 -8.82
CA VAL A 312 -24.93 2.89 -9.23
C VAL A 312 -24.39 4.22 -9.76
N ARG A 313 -23.43 4.78 -9.06
CA ARG A 313 -22.63 5.93 -9.53
C ARG A 313 -21.49 5.42 -10.38
N LEU A 314 -21.53 5.72 -11.65
CA LEU A 314 -20.48 5.40 -12.58
C LEU A 314 -19.54 6.60 -12.73
N VAL A 315 -18.26 6.41 -12.40
CA VAL A 315 -17.18 7.39 -12.55
C VAL A 315 -16.04 6.81 -13.38
N LYS A 316 -15.13 7.64 -13.87
CA LYS A 316 -13.95 7.14 -14.58
C LYS A 316 -12.93 6.54 -13.63
N GLY A 317 -12.64 7.21 -12.53
CA GLY A 317 -11.71 6.81 -11.47
C GLY A 317 -10.81 7.97 -11.05
N ALA A 318 -10.30 7.94 -9.81
CA ALA A 318 -9.59 9.06 -9.21
C ALA A 318 -8.18 8.72 -8.69
N TYR A 319 -7.75 7.46 -8.76
CA TYR A 319 -6.51 6.98 -8.14
C TYR A 319 -5.52 6.39 -9.16
N TRP A 320 -5.62 6.76 -10.44
CA TRP A 320 -4.86 6.15 -11.53
C TRP A 320 -3.34 6.12 -11.27
N ASP A 321 -2.77 7.25 -10.81
CA ASP A 321 -1.33 7.34 -10.53
C ASP A 321 -0.93 6.42 -9.38
N GLN A 322 -1.73 6.38 -8.30
CA GLN A 322 -1.48 5.52 -7.13
C GLN A 322 -1.57 4.04 -7.49
N GLU A 323 -2.59 3.63 -8.25
CA GLU A 323 -2.77 2.24 -8.70
C GLU A 323 -1.62 1.80 -9.60
N THR A 324 -1.20 2.67 -10.52
CA THR A 324 -0.08 2.40 -11.42
C THR A 324 1.23 2.25 -10.65
N ILE A 325 1.55 3.20 -9.76
CA ILE A 325 2.79 3.19 -8.97
C ILE A 325 2.81 1.98 -8.03
N LYS A 326 1.71 1.71 -7.31
CA LYS A 326 1.61 0.57 -6.41
C LYS A 326 1.80 -0.76 -7.13
N SER A 327 1.19 -0.92 -8.31
CA SER A 327 1.35 -2.12 -9.12
C SER A 327 2.79 -2.32 -9.58
N LEU A 328 3.46 -1.24 -10.01
CA LEU A 328 4.87 -1.28 -10.40
C LEU A 328 5.79 -1.63 -9.23
N GLN A 329 5.59 -0.99 -8.08
CA GLN A 329 6.41 -1.23 -6.88
C GLN A 329 6.31 -2.67 -6.36
N ASN A 330 5.14 -3.30 -6.50
CA ASN A 330 4.90 -4.66 -6.03
C ASN A 330 4.97 -5.72 -7.14
N HIS A 331 5.32 -5.33 -8.36
CA HIS A 331 5.32 -6.19 -9.55
C HIS A 331 3.98 -6.91 -9.81
N TRP A 332 2.87 -6.24 -9.44
CA TRP A 332 1.51 -6.75 -9.68
C TRP A 332 1.01 -6.41 -11.07
N SER A 333 0.04 -7.18 -11.55
CA SER A 333 -0.70 -6.81 -12.74
C SER A 333 -1.41 -5.48 -12.54
N GLN A 334 -1.25 -4.56 -13.50
CA GLN A 334 -1.87 -3.25 -13.40
C GLN A 334 -3.40 -3.35 -13.48
N PRO A 335 -4.15 -2.87 -12.47
CA PRO A 335 -5.60 -2.98 -12.43
C PRO A 335 -6.30 -1.95 -13.32
N VAL A 336 -5.61 -0.87 -13.72
CA VAL A 336 -6.16 0.25 -14.50
C VAL A 336 -5.74 0.16 -15.97
N TYR A 337 -6.55 0.76 -16.86
CA TYR A 337 -6.16 0.96 -18.25
C TYR A 337 -5.09 2.05 -18.34
N ASN A 338 -4.04 1.84 -19.13
CA ASN A 338 -3.01 2.84 -19.37
C ASN A 338 -3.48 3.96 -20.29
N GLN A 339 -4.31 3.63 -21.26
CA GLN A 339 -4.83 4.59 -22.23
C GLN A 339 -6.15 5.19 -21.73
N LYS A 340 -6.20 6.52 -21.70
CA LYS A 340 -7.45 7.22 -21.37
C LYS A 340 -8.60 6.82 -22.30
N ALA A 341 -8.30 6.57 -23.58
CA ALA A 341 -9.30 6.12 -24.56
C ALA A 341 -9.95 4.78 -24.16
N ALA A 342 -9.18 3.84 -23.59
CA ALA A 342 -9.70 2.58 -23.07
C ALA A 342 -10.62 2.78 -21.87
N THR A 343 -10.25 3.67 -20.93
CA THR A 343 -11.13 4.09 -19.84
C THR A 343 -12.42 4.72 -20.37
N ASP A 344 -12.32 5.62 -21.34
CA ASP A 344 -13.47 6.30 -21.92
C ASP A 344 -14.40 5.31 -22.63
N LEU A 345 -13.84 4.35 -23.35
CA LEU A 345 -14.61 3.30 -24.03
C LEU A 345 -15.30 2.37 -23.04
N ASN A 346 -14.58 1.93 -21.98
CA ASN A 346 -15.20 1.11 -20.95
C ASN A 346 -16.30 1.87 -20.19
N TYR A 347 -16.09 3.16 -19.93
CA TYR A 347 -17.13 4.03 -19.36
C TYR A 347 -18.38 4.08 -20.23
N GLU A 348 -18.23 4.21 -21.55
CA GLU A 348 -19.36 4.18 -22.50
C GLU A 348 -20.09 2.83 -22.49
N ARG A 349 -19.35 1.70 -22.48
CA ARG A 349 -19.93 0.34 -22.36
C ARG A 349 -20.71 0.17 -21.06
N MET A 350 -20.12 0.59 -19.93
CA MET A 350 -20.78 0.51 -18.63
C MET A 350 -21.99 1.43 -18.53
N THR A 351 -21.93 2.63 -19.12
CA THR A 351 -23.08 3.55 -19.22
C THR A 351 -24.22 2.91 -19.97
N GLN A 352 -23.96 2.27 -21.10
CA GLN A 352 -24.97 1.57 -21.89
C GLN A 352 -25.55 0.40 -21.08
N LEU A 353 -24.72 -0.47 -20.51
CA LEU A 353 -25.19 -1.60 -19.72
C LEU A 353 -26.04 -1.16 -18.51
N LEU A 354 -25.63 -0.08 -17.83
CA LEU A 354 -26.33 0.46 -16.68
C LEU A 354 -27.71 1.00 -17.04
N LEU A 355 -27.80 1.82 -18.10
CA LEU A 355 -29.04 2.42 -18.53
C LEU A 355 -30.00 1.41 -19.20
N GLU A 356 -29.50 0.42 -19.90
CA GLU A 356 -30.31 -0.68 -20.44
C GLU A 356 -30.92 -1.58 -19.34
N ASN A 357 -30.37 -1.52 -18.09
CA ASN A 357 -30.94 -2.21 -16.94
C ASN A 357 -31.64 -1.26 -15.94
N HIS A 358 -32.16 -0.10 -16.43
CA HIS A 358 -32.79 0.93 -15.59
C HIS A 358 -34.02 0.44 -14.81
N GLU A 359 -34.64 -0.66 -15.21
CA GLU A 359 -35.73 -1.27 -14.44
C GLU A 359 -35.28 -1.80 -13.08
N HIS A 360 -34.03 -2.18 -12.97
CA HIS A 360 -33.44 -2.78 -11.75
C HIS A 360 -32.52 -1.82 -10.98
N LEU A 361 -31.97 -0.81 -11.63
CA LEU A 361 -30.97 0.10 -11.10
C LEU A 361 -31.37 1.56 -11.29
N TYR A 362 -30.86 2.42 -10.39
CA TYR A 362 -30.82 3.86 -10.64
C TYR A 362 -29.40 4.22 -11.10
N ALA A 363 -29.29 4.97 -12.20
CA ALA A 363 -28.02 5.36 -12.77
C ALA A 363 -27.62 6.76 -12.33
N ALA A 364 -26.40 6.92 -11.79
CA ALA A 364 -25.80 8.22 -11.52
C ALA A 364 -24.53 8.36 -12.39
N ILE A 365 -24.61 9.22 -13.40
CA ILE A 365 -23.60 9.35 -14.46
C ILE A 365 -22.62 10.47 -14.09
N GLY A 366 -21.48 10.10 -13.46
CA GLY A 366 -20.48 11.04 -12.96
C GLY A 366 -19.36 11.32 -13.96
N SER A 367 -19.43 12.45 -14.68
CA SER A 367 -18.39 12.83 -15.63
C SER A 367 -18.46 14.31 -16.00
N HIS A 368 -17.30 14.94 -16.26
CA HIS A 368 -17.19 16.27 -16.88
C HIS A 368 -16.97 16.19 -18.41
N ASN A 369 -16.82 14.98 -18.94
CA ASN A 369 -16.70 14.77 -20.39
C ASN A 369 -18.09 14.89 -21.05
N VAL A 370 -18.27 15.91 -21.90
CA VAL A 370 -19.54 16.20 -22.56
C VAL A 370 -20.03 15.03 -23.41
N ARG A 371 -19.14 14.31 -24.09
CA ARG A 371 -19.51 13.13 -24.87
C ARG A 371 -20.10 12.03 -23.99
N SER A 372 -19.45 11.76 -22.84
CA SER A 372 -19.94 10.75 -21.88
C SER A 372 -21.33 11.09 -21.34
N GLN A 373 -21.57 12.38 -21.02
CA GLN A 373 -22.89 12.85 -20.58
C GLN A 373 -23.92 12.78 -21.73
N ALA A 374 -23.52 13.16 -22.94
CA ALA A 374 -24.40 13.10 -24.14
C ALA A 374 -24.82 11.69 -24.51
N LEU A 375 -23.94 10.70 -24.37
CA LEU A 375 -24.27 9.28 -24.57
C LEU A 375 -25.35 8.83 -23.58
N ALA A 376 -25.23 9.18 -22.32
CA ALA A 376 -26.24 8.86 -21.32
C ALA A 376 -27.59 9.51 -21.66
N CYS A 377 -27.60 10.77 -22.11
CA CYS A 377 -28.81 11.45 -22.58
C CYS A 377 -29.41 10.73 -23.79
N ALA A 378 -28.59 10.37 -24.77
CA ALA A 378 -29.02 9.71 -25.99
C ALA A 378 -29.69 8.35 -25.72
N ILE A 379 -29.08 7.55 -24.83
CA ILE A 379 -29.62 6.26 -24.38
C ILE A 379 -30.95 6.49 -23.64
N ALA A 380 -30.97 7.42 -22.68
CA ALA A 380 -32.15 7.69 -21.88
C ALA A 380 -33.33 8.18 -22.74
N GLU A 381 -33.07 9.09 -23.69
CA GLU A 381 -34.11 9.56 -24.63
C GLU A 381 -34.62 8.46 -25.55
N THR A 382 -33.72 7.62 -26.08
CA THR A 382 -34.07 6.52 -27.01
C THR A 382 -34.90 5.44 -26.32
N LEU A 383 -34.51 5.05 -25.12
CA LEU A 383 -35.19 4.03 -24.32
C LEU A 383 -36.36 4.60 -23.51
N LYS A 384 -36.61 5.92 -23.58
CA LYS A 384 -37.62 6.65 -22.78
C LYS A 384 -37.50 6.34 -21.29
N ILE A 385 -36.28 6.37 -20.76
CA ILE A 385 -36.03 6.07 -19.36
C ILE A 385 -36.68 7.13 -18.47
N PRO A 386 -37.50 6.73 -17.47
CA PRO A 386 -38.15 7.68 -16.58
C PRO A 386 -37.10 8.57 -15.84
N PRO A 387 -37.36 9.87 -15.68
CA PRO A 387 -36.44 10.81 -14.99
C PRO A 387 -36.03 10.37 -13.59
N ARG A 388 -36.87 9.59 -12.89
CA ARG A 388 -36.53 9.02 -11.57
C ARG A 388 -35.34 8.04 -11.63
N ARG A 389 -35.15 7.37 -12.78
CA ARG A 389 -34.23 6.24 -12.91
C ARG A 389 -32.79 6.63 -13.18
N PHE A 390 -32.51 7.91 -13.52
CA PHE A 390 -31.15 8.35 -13.75
C PHE A 390 -30.91 9.81 -13.37
N GLU A 391 -29.67 10.14 -13.10
CA GLU A 391 -29.21 11.53 -12.86
C GLU A 391 -27.81 11.75 -13.42
N MET A 392 -27.51 12.99 -13.75
CA MET A 392 -26.18 13.43 -14.12
C MET A 392 -25.44 13.92 -12.89
N GLN A 393 -24.14 13.62 -12.77
CA GLN A 393 -23.33 14.11 -11.65
C GLN A 393 -22.10 14.87 -12.12
N VAL A 394 -21.77 15.93 -11.40
CA VAL A 394 -20.57 16.75 -11.58
C VAL A 394 -19.94 17.02 -10.22
N LEU A 395 -18.63 17.36 -10.21
CA LEU A 395 -17.95 17.79 -9.00
C LEU A 395 -18.17 19.28 -8.74
N TYR A 396 -18.27 19.66 -7.48
CA TYR A 396 -18.38 21.06 -7.07
C TYR A 396 -17.16 21.87 -7.54
N GLY A 397 -17.41 23.06 -8.06
CA GLY A 397 -16.37 23.94 -8.62
C GLY A 397 -15.81 23.52 -9.98
N MET A 398 -16.36 22.45 -10.57
CA MET A 398 -15.98 21.95 -11.87
C MET A 398 -17.22 21.75 -12.76
N GLY A 399 -17.12 22.16 -14.02
CA GLY A 399 -18.17 21.87 -14.99
C GLY A 399 -19.51 22.61 -14.79
N ASP A 400 -19.54 23.75 -14.09
CA ASP A 400 -20.77 24.49 -13.78
C ASP A 400 -21.60 24.85 -15.02
N LYS A 401 -20.96 25.18 -16.14
CA LYS A 401 -21.62 25.48 -17.40
C LYS A 401 -22.30 24.24 -18.00
N LEU A 402 -21.63 23.07 -17.89
CA LEU A 402 -22.17 21.78 -18.31
C LEU A 402 -23.39 21.41 -17.44
N ALA A 403 -23.25 21.51 -16.13
CA ALA A 403 -24.32 21.26 -15.18
C ALA A 403 -25.57 22.11 -15.48
N GLN A 404 -25.41 23.42 -15.67
CA GLN A 404 -26.52 24.32 -16.06
C GLN A 404 -27.13 23.98 -17.40
N SER A 405 -26.33 23.48 -18.37
CA SER A 405 -26.83 23.09 -19.69
C SER A 405 -27.68 21.82 -19.60
N LEU A 406 -27.26 20.85 -18.75
CA LEU A 406 -28.00 19.62 -18.48
C LEU A 406 -29.33 19.91 -17.73
N VAL A 407 -29.31 20.81 -16.73
CA VAL A 407 -30.53 21.25 -16.04
C VAL A 407 -31.51 21.89 -17.02
N LYS A 408 -31.04 22.76 -17.92
CA LYS A 408 -31.89 23.38 -18.96
C LYS A 408 -32.48 22.38 -19.96
N ARG A 409 -31.81 21.24 -20.16
CA ARG A 409 -32.31 20.13 -20.98
C ARG A 409 -33.33 19.26 -20.24
N GLY A 410 -33.60 19.56 -18.95
CA GLY A 410 -34.60 18.83 -18.16
C GLY A 410 -34.04 17.63 -17.37
N HIS A 411 -32.70 17.48 -17.32
CA HIS A 411 -32.10 16.40 -16.54
C HIS A 411 -31.90 16.80 -15.09
N ARG A 412 -32.08 15.86 -14.17
CA ARG A 412 -31.63 15.99 -12.77
C ARG A 412 -30.10 15.99 -12.71
N VAL A 413 -29.57 17.05 -12.10
CA VAL A 413 -28.12 17.18 -11.91
C VAL A 413 -27.80 17.22 -10.42
N ARG A 414 -26.94 16.31 -9.96
CA ARG A 414 -26.40 16.27 -8.60
C ARG A 414 -24.97 16.73 -8.59
N VAL A 415 -24.65 17.62 -7.64
CA VAL A 415 -23.30 18.14 -7.43
C VAL A 415 -22.66 17.39 -6.27
N TYR A 416 -21.56 16.70 -6.54
CA TYR A 416 -20.72 16.07 -5.50
C TYR A 416 -19.94 17.18 -4.79
N SER A 417 -20.23 17.39 -3.50
CA SER A 417 -19.85 18.57 -2.73
C SER A 417 -19.01 18.16 -1.52
N PRO A 418 -17.68 18.23 -1.60
CA PRO A 418 -16.82 17.98 -0.46
C PRO A 418 -17.00 18.99 0.66
N TYR A 419 -16.94 18.54 1.89
CA TYR A 419 -17.15 19.30 3.10
C TYR A 419 -16.10 18.99 4.16
N GLY A 420 -15.52 20.01 4.76
CA GLY A 420 -14.57 19.87 5.88
C GLY A 420 -13.44 20.88 5.82
N ASN A 421 -12.55 20.80 6.81
CA ASN A 421 -11.37 21.63 6.90
C ASN A 421 -10.39 21.36 5.76
N LEU A 422 -9.55 22.35 5.47
CA LEU A 422 -8.58 22.31 4.39
C LEU A 422 -7.56 21.17 4.57
N LEU A 423 -7.11 20.93 5.80
CA LEU A 423 -6.11 19.91 6.15
C LEU A 423 -6.46 18.50 5.66
N PRO A 424 -7.61 17.91 6.07
CA PRO A 424 -8.04 16.62 5.57
C PRO A 424 -8.39 16.63 4.07
N GLY A 425 -8.61 17.84 3.52
CA GLY A 425 -9.00 18.05 2.12
C GLY A 425 -7.84 18.19 1.13
N MET A 426 -6.59 18.19 1.60
CA MET A 426 -5.44 18.49 0.71
C MET A 426 -5.25 17.43 -0.37
N ALA A 427 -5.35 16.15 -0.04
CA ALA A 427 -5.28 15.06 -1.01
C ALA A 427 -6.39 15.18 -2.07
N TYR A 428 -7.60 15.54 -1.65
CA TYR A 428 -8.70 15.82 -2.57
C TYR A 428 -8.39 17.01 -3.50
N LEU A 429 -7.88 18.12 -2.93
CA LEU A 429 -7.53 19.32 -3.69
C LEU A 429 -6.45 19.04 -4.74
N ILE A 430 -5.38 18.34 -4.35
CA ILE A 430 -4.28 18.00 -5.27
C ILE A 430 -4.79 17.14 -6.43
N ARG A 431 -5.62 16.13 -6.18
CA ARG A 431 -6.25 15.33 -7.24
C ARG A 431 -7.10 16.20 -8.19
N ARG A 432 -7.86 17.16 -7.67
CA ARG A 432 -8.66 18.07 -8.52
C ARG A 432 -7.78 19.01 -9.33
N LEU A 433 -6.69 19.50 -8.76
CA LEU A 433 -5.72 20.33 -9.48
C LEU A 433 -5.06 19.52 -10.63
N LEU A 434 -4.63 18.31 -10.35
CA LEU A 434 -4.04 17.41 -11.35
C LEU A 434 -5.05 17.10 -12.47
N GLU A 435 -6.29 16.78 -12.14
CA GLU A 435 -7.34 16.47 -13.12
C GLU A 435 -7.64 17.68 -14.02
N ASN A 436 -7.76 18.88 -13.45
CA ASN A 436 -8.04 20.09 -14.22
C ASN A 436 -6.89 20.53 -15.11
N THR A 437 -5.67 20.17 -14.75
CA THR A 437 -4.44 20.65 -15.39
C THR A 437 -3.84 19.65 -16.36
N ALA A 438 -4.31 18.38 -16.33
CA ALA A 438 -3.88 17.37 -17.28
C ALA A 438 -4.23 17.76 -18.74
N ASN A 439 -3.28 17.61 -19.66
CA ASN A 439 -3.50 17.88 -21.09
C ASN A 439 -4.65 17.01 -21.68
N SER A 440 -4.90 15.85 -21.11
CA SER A 440 -5.99 14.95 -21.48
C SER A 440 -7.34 15.32 -20.86
N SER A 441 -7.40 16.34 -19.99
CA SER A 441 -8.66 16.79 -19.38
C SER A 441 -9.60 17.36 -20.42
N PHE A 442 -10.85 16.86 -20.44
CA PHE A 442 -11.88 17.37 -21.34
C PHE A 442 -12.18 18.85 -21.07
N ILE A 443 -12.20 19.29 -19.81
CA ILE A 443 -12.44 20.68 -19.41
C ILE A 443 -11.40 21.58 -20.08
N ARG A 444 -10.12 21.25 -19.93
CA ARG A 444 -9.02 22.00 -20.54
C ARG A 444 -9.09 22.02 -22.06
N GLN A 445 -9.30 20.89 -22.69
CA GLN A 445 -9.41 20.79 -24.15
C GLN A 445 -10.58 21.61 -24.70
N ASN A 446 -11.69 21.69 -23.97
CA ASN A 446 -12.83 22.51 -24.36
C ASN A 446 -12.55 24.01 -24.18
N ASP A 447 -11.81 24.42 -23.13
CA ASP A 447 -11.39 25.79 -22.90
C ASP A 447 -10.33 26.24 -23.92
N GLU A 448 -9.48 25.35 -24.39
CA GLU A 448 -8.52 25.56 -25.49
C GLU A 448 -9.19 25.66 -26.86
N ALA A 449 -10.53 25.56 -26.90
CA ALA A 449 -11.37 25.68 -28.11
C ALA A 449 -11.01 24.73 -29.23
N LYS A 450 -10.61 23.47 -28.91
CA LYS A 450 -10.41 22.44 -29.93
C LYS A 450 -11.65 22.25 -30.80
N PRO A 451 -11.51 21.74 -32.04
CA PRO A 451 -12.64 21.46 -32.91
C PRO A 451 -13.69 20.58 -32.23
N ILE A 452 -14.97 20.94 -32.37
CA ILE A 452 -16.06 20.17 -31.74
C ILE A 452 -16.03 18.71 -32.20
N SER A 453 -15.77 18.49 -33.48
CA SER A 453 -15.69 17.14 -34.08
C SER A 453 -14.63 16.25 -33.39
N GLU A 454 -13.52 16.83 -32.94
CA GLU A 454 -12.48 16.10 -32.22
C GLU A 454 -12.95 15.75 -30.79
N LEU A 455 -13.57 16.69 -30.09
CA LEU A 455 -14.04 16.53 -28.72
C LEU A 455 -15.20 15.52 -28.57
N ILE A 456 -16.01 15.33 -29.62
CA ILE A 456 -17.13 14.41 -29.62
C ILE A 456 -16.85 13.11 -30.33
N ALA A 457 -15.65 12.93 -30.89
CA ALA A 457 -15.27 11.70 -31.56
C ALA A 457 -15.37 10.49 -30.61
N PRO A 458 -15.82 9.33 -31.10
CA PRO A 458 -15.86 8.12 -30.29
C PRO A 458 -14.46 7.71 -29.85
N PRO A 459 -14.28 7.21 -28.64
CA PRO A 459 -12.99 6.70 -28.21
C PRO A 459 -12.58 5.51 -29.06
N MET A 460 -11.36 5.54 -29.60
CA MET A 460 -10.75 4.46 -30.38
C MET A 460 -9.58 3.90 -29.60
N VAL A 461 -9.48 2.58 -29.56
CA VAL A 461 -8.41 1.84 -28.91
C VAL A 461 -7.87 0.84 -29.92
N ASP A 462 -6.63 1.02 -30.34
CA ASP A 462 -6.00 0.18 -31.35
C ASP A 462 -5.45 -1.13 -30.79
N ASP A 463 -5.00 -1.10 -29.52
CA ASP A 463 -4.46 -2.26 -28.81
C ASP A 463 -4.88 -2.21 -27.34
N LEU A 464 -5.43 -3.30 -26.82
CA LEU A 464 -5.82 -3.43 -25.42
C LEU A 464 -4.73 -4.04 -24.54
N ASP A 465 -3.69 -4.59 -25.13
CA ASP A 465 -2.53 -5.10 -24.39
C ASP A 465 -1.56 -3.96 -24.01
N ASP A 466 -2.16 -2.89 -23.50
CA ASP A 466 -1.48 -1.69 -23.03
C ASP A 466 -0.93 -1.86 -21.60
N ARG A 467 -0.64 -3.11 -21.18
CA ARG A 467 -0.05 -3.32 -19.87
C ARG A 467 1.29 -2.61 -19.82
N TYR A 468 1.48 -1.83 -18.78
CA TYR A 468 2.78 -1.22 -18.52
C TYR A 468 3.79 -2.35 -18.31
N ILE A 469 4.66 -2.53 -19.29
CA ILE A 469 5.81 -3.42 -19.16
C ILE A 469 6.90 -2.57 -18.50
N ASP A 470 7.30 -2.98 -17.31
CA ASP A 470 8.46 -2.38 -16.68
C ASP A 470 9.67 -2.57 -17.61
N SER A 471 10.09 -1.47 -18.21
CA SER A 471 11.27 -1.44 -19.10
C SER A 471 12.58 -1.41 -18.32
N THR A 472 12.55 -1.59 -17.00
CA THR A 472 13.77 -1.72 -16.22
C THR A 472 14.47 -3.00 -16.65
N THR A 473 15.57 -2.83 -17.36
CA THR A 473 16.45 -3.91 -17.81
C THR A 473 17.25 -4.44 -16.62
N THR A 474 16.59 -5.10 -15.69
CA THR A 474 17.25 -5.88 -14.66
C THR A 474 17.67 -7.22 -15.25
N SER A 475 18.81 -7.74 -14.81
CA SER A 475 19.31 -9.05 -15.24
C SER A 475 18.45 -10.23 -14.74
N PHE A 476 17.43 -9.96 -13.93
CA PHE A 476 16.47 -10.92 -13.39
C PHE A 476 15.14 -10.21 -13.09
N ASN A 477 14.05 -10.99 -12.94
CA ASN A 477 12.75 -10.48 -12.54
C ASN A 477 12.56 -10.66 -11.03
N TYR A 478 12.18 -9.60 -10.34
CA TYR A 478 11.78 -9.65 -8.94
C TYR A 478 10.53 -10.52 -8.75
N ALA A 479 10.49 -11.24 -7.63
CA ALA A 479 9.29 -11.95 -7.22
C ALA A 479 8.24 -10.95 -6.68
N PRO A 480 7.02 -10.94 -7.20
CA PRO A 480 5.98 -10.10 -6.64
C PRO A 480 5.58 -10.58 -5.26
N ASP A 481 5.30 -9.64 -4.35
CA ASP A 481 4.59 -10.00 -3.13
C ASP A 481 3.15 -10.43 -3.45
N THR A 482 2.57 -11.21 -2.57
CA THR A 482 1.20 -11.71 -2.75
C THR A 482 0.18 -10.58 -2.66
N ASP A 483 -0.66 -10.43 -3.69
CA ASP A 483 -1.82 -9.52 -3.63
C ASP A 483 -2.98 -10.21 -2.89
N TYR A 484 -3.10 -9.94 -1.60
CA TYR A 484 -4.18 -10.44 -0.76
C TYR A 484 -5.54 -9.76 -1.00
N ALA A 485 -5.62 -8.73 -1.83
CA ALA A 485 -6.89 -8.20 -2.32
C ALA A 485 -7.61 -9.22 -3.22
N ASN A 486 -6.86 -10.10 -3.88
CA ASN A 486 -7.40 -11.16 -4.73
C ASN A 486 -7.96 -12.33 -3.88
N LEU A 487 -9.24 -12.64 -4.05
CA LEU A 487 -9.93 -13.69 -3.31
C LEU A 487 -9.32 -15.10 -3.55
N GLU A 488 -8.98 -15.43 -4.79
CA GLU A 488 -8.40 -16.74 -5.11
C GLU A 488 -7.07 -16.95 -4.38
N THR A 489 -6.25 -15.91 -4.33
CA THR A 489 -4.96 -15.91 -3.66
C THR A 489 -5.12 -16.07 -2.14
N ARG A 490 -6.06 -15.36 -1.53
CA ARG A 490 -6.39 -15.53 -0.09
C ARG A 490 -6.79 -16.97 0.23
N LEU A 491 -7.69 -17.53 -0.55
CA LEU A 491 -8.16 -18.92 -0.35
C LEU A 491 -7.01 -19.92 -0.45
N LYS A 492 -6.06 -19.73 -1.36
CA LYS A 492 -4.85 -20.57 -1.46
C LYS A 492 -3.98 -20.46 -0.20
N ALA A 493 -3.79 -19.26 0.32
CA ALA A 493 -3.03 -19.03 1.54
C ALA A 493 -3.70 -19.69 2.77
N GLU A 494 -5.02 -19.53 2.91
CA GLU A 494 -5.78 -20.19 3.98
C GLU A 494 -5.70 -21.71 3.90
N GLN A 495 -5.84 -22.29 2.70
CA GLN A 495 -5.71 -23.73 2.49
C GLN A 495 -4.31 -24.24 2.82
N ALA A 496 -3.27 -23.51 2.42
CA ALA A 496 -1.89 -23.88 2.74
C ALA A 496 -1.64 -23.85 4.25
N LEU A 497 -2.14 -22.86 4.96
CA LEU A 497 -2.04 -22.80 6.42
C LEU A 497 -2.73 -24.00 7.10
N VAL A 498 -3.92 -24.38 6.62
CA VAL A 498 -4.64 -25.55 7.14
C VAL A 498 -3.85 -26.84 6.88
N GLN A 499 -3.24 -27.00 5.70
CA GLN A 499 -2.41 -28.16 5.36
C GLN A 499 -1.16 -28.23 6.24
N VAL A 500 -0.44 -27.13 6.40
CA VAL A 500 0.77 -27.09 7.25
C VAL A 500 0.44 -27.42 8.70
N LYS A 501 -0.69 -26.94 9.24
CA LYS A 501 -1.14 -27.30 10.59
C LYS A 501 -1.36 -28.80 10.78
N GLN A 502 -1.71 -29.54 9.73
CA GLN A 502 -1.82 -31.01 9.78
C GLN A 502 -0.46 -31.72 9.77
N GLU A 503 0.59 -31.00 9.37
CA GLU A 503 1.96 -31.52 9.29
C GLU A 503 2.79 -31.22 10.55
N LEU A 504 2.27 -30.49 11.50
CA LEU A 504 2.99 -30.14 12.72
C LEU A 504 3.41 -31.39 13.52
N GLY A 505 4.52 -31.25 14.24
CA GLY A 505 5.08 -32.33 15.08
C GLY A 505 5.92 -33.36 14.32
N LYS A 506 6.11 -33.25 12.99
CA LYS A 506 7.02 -34.10 12.23
C LYS A 506 8.46 -33.99 12.68
N THR A 507 9.25 -35.06 12.44
CA THR A 507 10.68 -35.07 12.69
C THR A 507 11.46 -34.78 11.41
N TYR A 508 12.40 -33.82 11.50
CA TYR A 508 13.28 -33.38 10.42
C TYR A 508 14.73 -33.82 10.75
N GLN A 509 15.34 -34.50 9.81
CA GLN A 509 16.70 -35.00 9.97
C GLN A 509 17.73 -34.08 9.30
N PRO A 510 18.97 -34.03 9.83
CA PRO A 510 20.10 -33.38 9.17
C PRO A 510 20.40 -34.05 7.83
N LEU A 511 20.94 -33.30 6.87
CA LEU A 511 21.39 -33.81 5.57
C LEU A 511 22.93 -33.79 5.52
N ILE A 512 23.55 -34.95 5.39
CA ILE A 512 25.00 -35.09 5.21
C ILE A 512 25.28 -35.95 3.98
N ASN A 513 26.07 -35.45 3.05
CA ASN A 513 26.45 -36.15 1.81
C ASN A 513 25.27 -36.60 0.95
N GLY A 514 24.14 -35.86 0.98
CA GLY A 514 22.92 -36.22 0.25
C GLY A 514 22.02 -37.24 0.94
N GLU A 515 22.33 -37.66 2.16
CA GLU A 515 21.53 -38.60 2.94
C GLU A 515 21.02 -37.94 4.22
N TYR A 516 19.74 -38.18 4.55
CA TYR A 516 19.18 -37.76 5.84
C TYR A 516 19.62 -38.75 6.91
N ILE A 517 20.27 -38.25 7.96
CA ILE A 517 20.91 -39.06 8.99
C ILE A 517 20.16 -38.99 10.32
N GLU A 518 20.09 -40.11 11.02
CA GLU A 518 19.56 -40.15 12.39
C GLU A 518 20.56 -39.52 13.38
N THR A 519 20.01 -38.92 14.42
CA THR A 519 20.79 -38.26 15.49
C THR A 519 20.36 -38.76 16.86
N ALA A 520 21.26 -38.71 17.81
CA ALA A 520 20.97 -39.11 19.19
C ALA A 520 20.11 -38.08 19.95
N ASN A 521 20.22 -36.82 19.57
CA ASN A 521 19.52 -35.69 20.21
C ASN A 521 18.58 -35.01 19.25
N TYR A 522 17.44 -34.55 19.77
CA TYR A 522 16.46 -33.77 19.02
C TYR A 522 16.15 -32.45 19.76
N LEU A 523 15.83 -31.47 19.00
CA LEU A 523 15.34 -30.15 19.44
C LEU A 523 13.86 -30.01 19.09
N ASP A 524 13.05 -29.65 20.06
CA ASP A 524 11.66 -29.28 19.82
C ASP A 524 11.58 -27.83 19.34
N SER A 525 11.06 -27.61 18.13
CA SER A 525 10.69 -26.30 17.62
C SER A 525 9.23 -26.06 17.99
N VAL A 526 8.94 -24.96 18.71
CA VAL A 526 7.59 -24.62 19.20
C VAL A 526 7.10 -23.33 18.59
N ASN A 527 5.78 -23.20 18.47
CA ASN A 527 5.15 -21.97 18.03
C ASN A 527 5.31 -20.87 19.10
N PRO A 528 6.01 -19.77 18.85
CA PRO A 528 6.23 -18.74 19.86
C PRO A 528 4.95 -18.00 20.27
N CYS A 529 3.92 -18.00 19.43
CA CYS A 529 2.60 -17.45 19.75
C CYS A 529 1.75 -18.41 20.62
N ARG A 530 2.07 -19.72 20.60
CA ARG A 530 1.41 -20.77 21.40
C ARG A 530 2.48 -21.76 21.86
N SER A 531 3.19 -21.42 22.93
CA SER A 531 4.42 -22.14 23.35
C SER A 531 4.23 -23.62 23.68
N SER A 532 3.01 -24.11 23.82
CA SER A 532 2.67 -25.54 23.95
C SER A 532 2.48 -26.26 22.60
N GLU A 533 2.45 -25.54 21.46
CA GLU A 533 2.24 -26.12 20.14
C GLU A 533 3.59 -26.51 19.52
N LEU A 534 3.80 -27.79 19.32
CA LEU A 534 5.01 -28.34 18.71
C LEU A 534 4.95 -28.17 17.19
N VAL A 535 5.84 -27.36 16.61
CA VAL A 535 5.96 -27.20 15.16
C VAL A 535 6.67 -28.37 14.52
N GLY A 536 7.77 -28.83 15.13
CA GLY A 536 8.49 -30.00 14.64
C GLY A 536 9.64 -30.40 15.57
N LYS A 537 10.18 -31.59 15.36
CA LYS A 537 11.40 -32.07 16.03
C LYS A 537 12.56 -32.09 15.04
N VAL A 538 13.68 -31.51 15.41
CA VAL A 538 14.84 -31.44 14.51
C VAL A 538 16.02 -32.19 15.13
N GLY A 539 16.58 -33.10 14.38
CA GLY A 539 17.76 -33.87 14.77
C GLY A 539 18.98 -32.95 14.91
N GLN A 540 19.69 -33.06 16.04
CA GLN A 540 20.91 -32.27 16.29
C GLN A 540 22.15 -33.12 16.05
N ILE A 541 23.04 -32.68 15.18
CA ILE A 541 24.29 -33.36 14.90
C ILE A 541 25.31 -33.26 16.06
N SER A 542 26.16 -34.28 16.19
CA SER A 542 27.35 -34.21 17.05
C SER A 542 28.52 -33.58 16.32
N VAL A 543 29.63 -33.35 17.05
CA VAL A 543 30.91 -32.86 16.49
C VAL A 543 31.49 -33.88 15.50
N GLU A 544 31.35 -35.18 15.75
CA GLU A 544 31.80 -36.27 14.85
C GLU A 544 30.98 -36.23 13.53
N GLN A 545 29.70 -35.99 13.60
CA GLN A 545 28.83 -35.85 12.40
C GLN A 545 29.16 -34.53 11.65
N ALA A 546 29.53 -33.46 12.36
CA ALA A 546 30.03 -32.23 11.74
C ALA A 546 31.33 -32.46 10.98
N GLU A 547 32.26 -33.27 11.52
CA GLU A 547 33.48 -33.70 10.81
C GLU A 547 33.16 -34.51 9.56
N GLN A 548 32.19 -35.42 9.62
CA GLN A 548 31.74 -36.18 8.44
C GLN A 548 31.18 -35.22 7.34
N ALA A 549 30.42 -34.22 7.73
CA ALA A 549 29.92 -33.20 6.80
C ALA A 549 31.07 -32.37 6.16
N MET A 550 32.09 -32.02 6.93
CA MET A 550 33.28 -31.33 6.43
C MET A 550 34.09 -32.20 5.45
N ILE A 551 34.25 -33.51 5.74
CA ILE A 551 34.92 -34.49 4.85
C ILE A 551 34.14 -34.60 3.53
N ALA A 552 32.81 -34.76 3.60
CA ALA A 552 31.94 -34.82 2.43
C ALA A 552 32.05 -33.58 1.56
N ALA A 553 31.96 -32.39 2.17
CA ALA A 553 32.07 -31.09 1.47
C ALA A 553 33.45 -30.96 0.79
N LYS A 554 34.52 -31.36 1.46
CA LYS A 554 35.89 -31.33 0.90
C LYS A 554 36.03 -32.25 -0.30
N ALA A 555 35.42 -33.42 -0.28
CA ALA A 555 35.41 -34.33 -1.40
C ALA A 555 34.62 -33.77 -2.58
N ALA A 556 33.40 -33.28 -2.35
CA ALA A 556 32.53 -32.72 -3.37
C ALA A 556 33.09 -31.45 -4.02
N PHE A 557 33.84 -30.64 -3.29
CA PHE A 557 34.46 -29.42 -3.80
C PHE A 557 35.35 -29.65 -5.03
N LYS A 558 35.99 -30.80 -5.15
CA LYS A 558 36.87 -31.12 -6.27
C LYS A 558 36.14 -31.12 -7.63
N SER A 559 34.89 -31.55 -7.66
CA SER A 559 34.02 -31.53 -8.85
C SER A 559 33.22 -30.25 -8.95
N TRP A 560 32.64 -29.79 -7.85
CA TRP A 560 31.74 -28.64 -7.83
C TRP A 560 32.42 -27.33 -8.30
N LYS A 561 33.67 -27.08 -7.90
CA LYS A 561 34.45 -25.92 -8.34
C LYS A 561 34.70 -25.88 -9.86
N LYS A 562 34.55 -26.99 -10.54
CA LYS A 562 34.71 -27.10 -12.01
C LYS A 562 33.38 -27.06 -12.76
N THR A 563 32.28 -27.12 -12.05
CA THR A 563 30.92 -27.00 -12.65
C THR A 563 30.76 -25.60 -13.23
N PRO A 564 30.35 -25.45 -14.50
CA PRO A 564 30.15 -24.12 -15.10
C PRO A 564 29.18 -23.27 -14.28
N ALA A 565 29.38 -21.94 -14.26
CA ALA A 565 28.54 -21.01 -13.51
C ALA A 565 27.08 -21.10 -13.95
N THR A 566 26.82 -21.23 -15.26
CA THR A 566 25.47 -21.39 -15.80
C THR A 566 24.75 -22.63 -15.24
N ALA A 567 25.47 -23.75 -15.09
CA ALA A 567 24.89 -24.96 -14.53
C ALA A 567 24.53 -24.79 -13.05
N ARG A 568 25.39 -24.12 -12.26
CA ARG A 568 25.11 -23.77 -10.87
C ARG A 568 23.97 -22.77 -10.76
N ALA A 569 23.95 -21.74 -11.60
CA ALA A 569 22.89 -20.73 -11.68
C ALA A 569 21.51 -21.34 -11.99
N ASN A 570 21.45 -22.33 -12.88
CA ASN A 570 20.20 -23.02 -13.22
C ASN A 570 19.61 -23.81 -12.05
N ILE A 571 20.43 -24.38 -11.16
CA ILE A 571 19.97 -25.01 -9.93
C ILE A 571 19.32 -23.95 -9.02
N LEU A 572 19.92 -22.76 -8.88
CA LEU A 572 19.35 -21.69 -8.06
C LEU A 572 18.05 -21.17 -8.66
N ARG A 573 17.96 -20.96 -9.97
CA ARG A 573 16.71 -20.55 -10.61
C ARG A 573 15.60 -21.57 -10.34
N LYS A 574 15.91 -22.86 -10.50
CA LYS A 574 14.95 -23.91 -10.18
C LYS A 574 14.55 -23.91 -8.70
N ALA A 575 15.48 -23.63 -7.79
CA ALA A 575 15.14 -23.47 -6.37
C ALA A 575 14.18 -22.28 -6.16
N GLY A 576 14.44 -21.13 -6.80
CA GLY A 576 13.54 -19.97 -6.77
C GLY A 576 12.14 -20.28 -7.32
N ASP A 577 12.05 -21.02 -8.43
CA ASP A 577 10.77 -21.42 -9.01
C ASP A 577 9.99 -22.40 -8.09
N LEU A 578 10.68 -23.30 -7.40
CA LEU A 578 10.07 -24.18 -6.40
C LEU A 578 9.58 -23.39 -5.17
N MET A 579 10.35 -22.41 -4.72
CA MET A 579 9.92 -21.50 -3.65
C MET A 579 8.65 -20.73 -4.05
N GLU A 580 8.60 -20.22 -5.28
CA GLU A 580 7.41 -19.49 -5.78
C GLU A 580 6.18 -20.41 -5.85
N GLN A 581 6.33 -21.65 -6.31
CA GLN A 581 5.25 -22.64 -6.35
C GLN A 581 4.73 -23.01 -4.95
N ARG A 582 5.62 -23.06 -3.95
CA ARG A 582 5.33 -23.45 -2.55
C ARG A 582 5.20 -22.24 -1.62
N ARG A 583 5.03 -21.03 -2.17
CA ARG A 583 5.03 -19.77 -1.43
C ARG A 583 4.13 -19.80 -0.20
N HIS A 584 2.86 -20.13 -0.35
CA HIS A 584 1.90 -20.11 0.76
C HIS A 584 2.18 -21.17 1.82
N GLU A 585 2.74 -22.32 1.42
CA GLU A 585 3.24 -23.34 2.36
C GLU A 585 4.40 -22.78 3.19
N LEU A 586 5.38 -22.15 2.53
CA LEU A 586 6.54 -21.55 3.19
C LEU A 586 6.13 -20.42 4.12
N ASN A 587 5.19 -19.54 3.69
CA ASN A 587 4.62 -18.51 4.54
C ASN A 587 4.02 -19.09 5.82
N ALA A 588 3.24 -20.17 5.71
CA ALA A 588 2.62 -20.83 6.85
C ALA A 588 3.67 -21.41 7.82
N TRP A 589 4.74 -22.04 7.33
CA TRP A 589 5.84 -22.52 8.18
C TRP A 589 6.53 -21.38 8.92
N ILE A 590 6.82 -20.25 8.24
CA ILE A 590 7.43 -19.08 8.85
C ILE A 590 6.51 -18.50 9.93
N CYS A 591 5.22 -18.35 9.64
CA CYS A 591 4.24 -17.84 10.62
C CYS A 591 4.21 -18.71 11.89
N LEU A 592 4.18 -20.03 11.74
CA LEU A 592 4.04 -20.95 12.85
C LEU A 592 5.34 -21.17 13.63
N GLU A 593 6.51 -21.15 12.97
CA GLU A 593 7.78 -21.43 13.66
C GLU A 593 8.39 -20.20 14.33
N VAL A 594 8.24 -19.01 13.72
CA VAL A 594 8.91 -17.81 14.26
C VAL A 594 7.96 -16.67 14.62
N GLY A 595 6.65 -16.86 14.52
CA GLY A 595 5.65 -15.87 14.92
C GLY A 595 5.57 -14.62 14.02
N LYS A 596 5.95 -14.73 12.77
CA LYS A 596 5.90 -13.65 11.78
C LYS A 596 4.54 -13.63 11.09
N ILE A 597 3.85 -12.49 11.06
CA ILE A 597 2.52 -12.38 10.43
C ILE A 597 2.58 -12.63 8.91
N ILE A 598 1.48 -13.06 8.33
CA ILE A 598 1.38 -13.54 6.94
C ILE A 598 2.02 -12.59 5.91
N PRO A 599 1.74 -11.27 5.87
CA PRO A 599 2.36 -10.39 4.87
C PRO A 599 3.87 -10.28 5.00
N GLN A 600 4.40 -10.37 6.22
CA GLN A 600 5.84 -10.30 6.47
C GLN A 600 6.55 -11.61 6.14
N ALA A 601 5.88 -12.74 6.33
CA ALA A 601 6.37 -14.05 5.89
C ALA A 601 6.41 -14.11 4.36
N ASP A 602 5.41 -13.54 3.69
CA ASP A 602 5.33 -13.49 2.23
C ASP A 602 6.47 -12.67 1.60
N GLY A 603 6.71 -11.47 2.14
CA GLY A 603 7.85 -10.64 1.70
C GLY A 603 9.20 -11.34 1.92
N GLU A 604 9.34 -12.14 2.99
CA GLU A 604 10.53 -12.94 3.24
C GLU A 604 10.72 -14.05 2.18
N VAL A 605 9.65 -14.70 1.75
CA VAL A 605 9.73 -15.70 0.66
C VAL A 605 10.06 -15.03 -0.66
N SER A 606 9.49 -13.85 -0.96
CA SER A 606 9.86 -13.05 -2.14
C SER A 606 11.36 -12.74 -2.15
N GLU A 607 11.90 -12.29 -1.03
CA GLU A 607 13.34 -11.99 -0.88
C GLU A 607 14.21 -13.23 -1.11
N ALA A 608 13.81 -14.40 -0.62
CA ALA A 608 14.54 -15.66 -0.84
C ALA A 608 14.56 -16.04 -2.32
N ILE A 609 13.45 -15.89 -3.04
CA ILE A 609 13.34 -16.11 -4.48
C ILE A 609 14.27 -15.16 -5.22
N ASP A 610 14.27 -13.89 -4.83
CA ASP A 610 15.10 -12.85 -5.43
C ASP A 610 16.58 -13.13 -5.22
N PHE A 611 17.02 -13.58 -4.05
CA PHE A 611 18.40 -14.02 -3.83
C PHE A 611 18.81 -15.15 -4.79
N CYS A 612 17.94 -16.12 -5.01
CA CYS A 612 18.23 -17.21 -5.96
C CYS A 612 18.41 -16.65 -7.39
N ARG A 613 17.53 -15.78 -7.84
CA ARG A 613 17.56 -15.19 -9.20
C ARG A 613 18.70 -14.21 -9.36
N TYR A 614 18.90 -13.32 -8.39
CA TYR A 614 19.96 -12.30 -8.40
C TYR A 614 21.35 -12.92 -8.44
N TYR A 615 21.68 -13.83 -7.50
CA TYR A 615 23.02 -14.42 -7.45
C TYR A 615 23.28 -15.34 -8.63
N ALA A 616 22.25 -15.97 -9.21
CA ALA A 616 22.41 -16.70 -10.47
C ALA A 616 22.85 -15.78 -11.61
N ALA A 617 22.18 -14.65 -11.80
CA ALA A 617 22.50 -13.67 -12.83
C ALA A 617 23.88 -13.02 -12.60
N GLU A 618 24.17 -12.63 -11.36
CA GLU A 618 25.46 -12.01 -11.01
C GLU A 618 26.65 -12.97 -11.22
N MET A 619 26.49 -14.25 -10.90
CA MET A 619 27.58 -15.21 -11.12
C MET A 619 27.84 -15.42 -12.61
N GLU A 620 26.81 -15.50 -13.44
CA GLU A 620 26.98 -15.58 -14.90
C GLU A 620 27.69 -14.34 -15.46
N ARG A 621 27.34 -13.14 -14.97
CA ARG A 621 28.02 -11.89 -15.31
C ARG A 621 29.49 -11.90 -14.94
N LEU A 622 29.85 -12.50 -13.80
CA LEU A 622 31.22 -12.53 -13.29
C LEU A 622 32.08 -13.65 -13.93
N GLU A 623 31.46 -14.69 -14.52
CA GLU A 623 32.20 -15.86 -15.04
C GLU A 623 33.17 -15.49 -16.17
N SER A 624 32.84 -14.51 -17.00
CA SER A 624 33.69 -14.07 -18.11
C SER A 624 35.03 -13.48 -17.64
N GLY A 625 35.07 -12.97 -16.42
CA GLY A 625 36.21 -12.24 -15.88
C GLY A 625 36.49 -10.93 -16.64
N LYS A 626 37.72 -10.44 -16.55
CA LYS A 626 38.18 -9.24 -17.27
C LYS A 626 39.53 -9.50 -17.91
N ASN A 627 39.74 -9.01 -19.12
CA ASN A 627 41.03 -9.03 -19.81
C ASN A 627 41.69 -7.65 -19.70
N TYR A 628 42.97 -7.64 -19.40
CA TYR A 628 43.83 -6.45 -19.36
C TYR A 628 45.09 -6.71 -20.24
N ASP A 629 44.84 -6.98 -21.55
CA ASP A 629 45.90 -7.39 -22.46
C ASP A 629 46.80 -6.23 -22.78
N LEU A 630 48.11 -6.49 -22.80
CA LEU A 630 49.16 -5.59 -23.25
C LEU A 630 49.87 -6.18 -24.49
N ALA A 631 50.62 -5.36 -25.20
CA ALA A 631 51.36 -5.85 -26.33
C ALA A 631 52.35 -6.97 -25.93
N GLY A 632 52.10 -8.18 -26.43
CA GLY A 632 52.87 -9.37 -26.08
C GLY A 632 52.43 -10.12 -24.83
N GLU A 633 51.37 -9.68 -24.13
CA GLU A 633 50.86 -10.30 -22.90
C GLU A 633 49.33 -10.42 -22.93
N ASN A 634 48.81 -11.58 -22.50
CA ASN A 634 47.37 -11.81 -22.28
C ASN A 634 47.12 -11.87 -20.78
N ASN A 635 46.56 -10.80 -20.23
CA ASN A 635 46.28 -10.71 -18.79
C ASN A 635 44.82 -10.92 -18.50
N ARG A 636 44.52 -11.98 -17.77
CA ARG A 636 43.13 -12.31 -17.41
C ARG A 636 42.91 -12.28 -15.93
N TYR A 637 41.94 -11.50 -15.48
CA TYR A 637 41.39 -11.49 -14.11
C TYR A 637 40.11 -12.31 -14.04
N PHE A 638 40.03 -13.26 -13.15
CA PHE A 638 38.86 -14.11 -12.98
C PHE A 638 38.70 -14.54 -11.50
N TYR A 639 37.46 -14.87 -11.16
CA TYR A 639 37.11 -15.33 -9.83
C TYR A 639 37.22 -16.83 -9.70
N GLN A 640 37.63 -17.30 -8.49
CA GLN A 640 37.73 -18.71 -8.16
C GLN A 640 37.01 -19.03 -6.84
N PRO A 641 36.33 -20.18 -6.73
CA PRO A 641 35.80 -20.67 -5.47
C PRO A 641 36.87 -20.80 -4.42
N LYS A 642 36.56 -20.44 -3.18
CA LYS A 642 37.53 -20.53 -2.07
C LYS A 642 37.62 -21.92 -1.46
N GLY A 643 36.48 -22.66 -1.34
CA GLY A 643 36.47 -23.98 -0.71
C GLY A 643 35.15 -24.27 0.01
N ILE A 644 35.23 -24.47 1.31
CA ILE A 644 34.09 -24.79 2.16
C ILE A 644 33.58 -23.49 2.82
N ALA A 645 32.30 -23.19 2.66
CA ALA A 645 31.62 -22.10 3.32
C ALA A 645 30.75 -22.66 4.47
N VAL A 646 30.84 -22.02 5.63
CA VAL A 646 29.95 -22.26 6.77
C VAL A 646 28.99 -21.10 6.87
N VAL A 647 27.69 -21.37 6.76
CA VAL A 647 26.60 -20.40 6.88
C VAL A 647 25.95 -20.57 8.23
N ILE A 648 25.96 -19.52 9.05
CA ILE A 648 25.30 -19.49 10.36
C ILE A 648 24.19 -18.45 10.29
N SER A 649 22.94 -18.91 10.13
CA SER A 649 21.79 -18.04 9.87
C SER A 649 21.03 -17.66 11.15
N PRO A 650 20.39 -16.48 11.17
CA PRO A 650 19.57 -16.02 12.27
C PRO A 650 18.17 -16.67 12.26
N TRP A 651 17.40 -16.39 13.29
CA TRP A 651 16.01 -16.84 13.40
C TRP A 651 14.96 -15.80 12.96
N ASN A 652 15.35 -14.52 12.84
CA ASN A 652 14.38 -13.45 12.55
C ASN A 652 14.02 -13.30 11.06
N PHE A 653 14.91 -13.68 10.17
CA PHE A 653 14.67 -13.91 8.74
C PHE A 653 15.20 -15.31 8.37
N PRO A 654 14.54 -16.34 8.91
CA PRO A 654 15.09 -17.69 8.90
C PRO A 654 15.13 -18.33 7.51
N PHE A 655 14.31 -17.86 6.60
CA PHE A 655 14.25 -18.37 5.23
C PHE A 655 15.07 -17.50 4.27
N ALA A 656 14.83 -16.15 4.24
CA ALA A 656 15.52 -15.27 3.30
C ALA A 656 17.03 -15.19 3.56
N ILE A 657 17.45 -14.87 4.79
CA ILE A 657 18.89 -14.72 5.09
C ILE A 657 19.62 -16.05 4.99
N ALA A 658 19.00 -17.15 5.45
CA ALA A 658 19.57 -18.49 5.28
C ALA A 658 19.75 -18.82 3.79
N THR A 659 18.75 -18.54 2.96
CA THR A 659 18.81 -18.73 1.50
C THR A 659 19.91 -17.85 0.92
N GLY A 660 19.89 -16.55 1.15
CA GLY A 660 20.80 -15.58 0.52
C GLY A 660 22.27 -15.94 0.76
N MET A 661 22.66 -16.21 2.02
CA MET A 661 24.04 -16.62 2.32
C MET A 661 24.42 -17.97 1.72
N THR A 662 23.47 -18.91 1.73
CA THR A 662 23.70 -20.28 1.21
C THR A 662 23.85 -20.27 -0.30
N VAL A 663 22.93 -19.65 -1.03
CA VAL A 663 22.94 -19.69 -2.50
C VAL A 663 24.07 -18.83 -3.08
N ALA A 664 24.46 -17.74 -2.42
CA ALA A 664 25.63 -16.95 -2.79
C ALA A 664 26.92 -17.81 -2.72
N ALA A 665 27.07 -18.57 -1.65
CA ALA A 665 28.21 -19.49 -1.50
C ALA A 665 28.18 -20.64 -2.53
N LEU A 666 27.02 -21.23 -2.77
CA LEU A 666 26.84 -22.34 -3.72
C LEU A 666 27.13 -21.92 -5.17
N VAL A 667 26.52 -20.82 -5.63
CA VAL A 667 26.66 -20.39 -7.04
C VAL A 667 28.08 -19.97 -7.38
N THR A 668 28.81 -19.42 -6.42
CA THR A 668 30.23 -19.10 -6.57
C THR A 668 31.16 -20.32 -6.53
N GLY A 669 30.59 -21.53 -6.44
CA GLY A 669 31.30 -22.82 -6.55
C GLY A 669 31.89 -23.33 -5.25
N ASN A 670 31.50 -22.77 -4.10
CA ASN A 670 31.87 -23.31 -2.78
C ASN A 670 30.92 -24.42 -2.34
N CYS A 671 31.39 -25.34 -1.55
CA CYS A 671 30.51 -26.30 -0.83
C CYS A 671 30.05 -25.63 0.48
N THR A 672 28.80 -25.84 0.84
CA THR A 672 28.17 -25.04 1.92
C THR A 672 27.59 -25.93 3.00
N LEU A 673 27.90 -25.59 4.26
CA LEU A 673 27.28 -26.17 5.44
C LEU A 673 26.37 -25.11 6.06
N LEU A 674 25.06 -25.36 6.09
CA LEU A 674 24.05 -24.48 6.71
C LEU A 674 23.80 -24.91 8.14
N LYS A 675 24.17 -24.07 9.08
CA LYS A 675 23.82 -24.19 10.49
C LYS A 675 22.74 -23.17 10.83
N PRO A 676 21.47 -23.55 10.92
CA PRO A 676 20.41 -22.63 11.30
C PRO A 676 20.45 -22.23 12.78
N ALA A 677 19.71 -21.19 13.13
CA ALA A 677 19.38 -20.92 14.53
C ALA A 677 18.48 -22.05 15.08
N ALA A 678 18.59 -22.36 16.35
CA ALA A 678 17.84 -23.44 17.00
C ALA A 678 16.32 -23.24 16.88
N THR A 679 15.87 -21.99 17.05
CA THR A 679 14.44 -21.60 17.06
C THR A 679 13.80 -21.50 15.67
N SER A 680 14.55 -21.82 14.59
CA SER A 680 14.06 -21.76 13.20
C SER A 680 14.63 -22.87 12.33
N SER A 681 14.77 -24.04 12.91
CA SER A 681 15.41 -25.16 12.21
C SER A 681 14.45 -25.90 11.26
N VAL A 682 13.12 -25.87 11.49
CA VAL A 682 12.15 -26.51 10.60
C VAL A 682 12.08 -25.80 9.24
N ILE A 683 12.00 -24.48 9.21
CA ILE A 683 11.99 -23.74 7.94
C ILE A 683 13.32 -23.91 7.17
N ALA A 684 14.44 -24.06 7.87
CA ALA A 684 15.72 -24.38 7.25
C ALA A 684 15.75 -25.82 6.68
N ALA A 685 15.02 -26.77 7.28
CA ALA A 685 14.80 -28.09 6.68
C ALA A 685 13.96 -27.99 5.40
N LYS A 686 12.96 -27.10 5.35
CA LYS A 686 12.17 -26.83 4.12
C LYS A 686 13.05 -26.22 3.01
N LEU A 687 13.96 -25.32 3.34
CA LEU A 687 14.98 -24.84 2.38
C LEU A 687 15.84 -25.99 1.87
N THR A 688 16.21 -26.92 2.76
CA THR A 688 17.00 -28.10 2.40
C THR A 688 16.26 -29.00 1.40
N GLU A 689 14.98 -29.30 1.65
CA GLU A 689 14.11 -30.06 0.73
C GLU A 689 14.09 -29.40 -0.67
N ILE A 690 13.93 -28.07 -0.74
CA ILE A 690 13.90 -27.32 -2.00
C ILE A 690 15.23 -27.42 -2.74
N LEU A 691 16.37 -27.24 -2.05
CA LEU A 691 17.68 -27.32 -2.69
C LEU A 691 18.00 -28.73 -3.22
N VAL A 692 17.60 -29.78 -2.50
CA VAL A 692 17.72 -31.16 -2.96
C VAL A 692 16.85 -31.41 -4.20
N GLU A 693 15.60 -30.97 -4.19
CA GLU A 693 14.66 -31.11 -5.32
C GLU A 693 15.12 -30.25 -6.53
N ALA A 694 15.78 -29.13 -6.30
CA ALA A 694 16.39 -28.31 -7.35
C ALA A 694 17.58 -29.05 -8.03
N GLY A 695 18.15 -30.03 -7.37
CA GLY A 695 19.20 -30.90 -7.94
C GLY A 695 20.61 -30.53 -7.47
N ILE A 696 20.75 -30.00 -6.24
CA ILE A 696 22.08 -29.79 -5.66
C ILE A 696 22.79 -31.15 -5.47
N PRO A 697 24.02 -31.33 -5.93
CA PRO A 697 24.68 -32.63 -5.82
C PRO A 697 25.02 -33.03 -4.37
N PRO A 698 25.05 -34.35 -4.06
CA PRO A 698 25.50 -34.84 -2.75
C PRO A 698 26.85 -34.26 -2.33
N GLY A 699 26.97 -33.89 -1.08
CA GLY A 699 28.20 -33.32 -0.52
C GLY A 699 28.43 -31.81 -0.80
N VAL A 700 27.74 -31.22 -1.79
CA VAL A 700 27.87 -29.79 -2.12
C VAL A 700 27.17 -28.94 -1.09
N PHE A 701 26.02 -29.38 -0.61
CA PHE A 701 25.25 -28.74 0.46
C PHE A 701 25.03 -29.73 1.60
N GLN A 702 25.13 -29.19 2.83
CA GLN A 702 24.88 -29.92 4.06
C GLN A 702 23.96 -29.12 4.95
N TYR A 703 22.95 -29.76 5.53
CA TYR A 703 22.10 -29.18 6.56
C TYR A 703 22.52 -29.74 7.91
N VAL A 704 23.08 -28.86 8.78
CA VAL A 704 23.82 -29.27 9.98
C VAL A 704 23.29 -28.55 11.25
N PRO A 705 22.03 -28.78 11.64
CA PRO A 705 21.49 -28.23 12.88
C PRO A 705 22.22 -28.80 14.10
N GLY A 706 22.56 -27.92 15.05
CA GLY A 706 23.30 -28.31 16.24
C GLY A 706 23.56 -27.10 17.15
N LYS A 707 24.01 -27.38 18.37
CA LYS A 707 24.26 -26.33 19.35
C LYS A 707 25.36 -25.36 18.87
N GLY A 708 25.12 -24.05 19.03
CA GLY A 708 26.06 -23.01 18.60
C GLY A 708 27.43 -23.11 19.33
N SER A 709 27.40 -23.40 20.63
CA SER A 709 28.62 -23.53 21.46
C SER A 709 29.46 -24.76 21.17
N GLU A 710 28.87 -25.80 20.54
CA GLU A 710 29.55 -27.04 20.21
C GLU A 710 29.83 -27.12 18.70
N VAL A 711 28.82 -27.45 17.92
CA VAL A 711 28.89 -27.58 16.45
C VAL A 711 29.26 -26.27 15.76
N GLY A 712 28.67 -25.14 16.18
CA GLY A 712 28.98 -23.82 15.60
C GLY A 712 30.44 -23.46 15.79
N THR A 713 30.96 -23.57 17.00
CA THR A 713 32.36 -23.31 17.32
C THR A 713 33.29 -24.24 16.55
N TYR A 714 32.98 -25.55 16.51
CA TYR A 714 33.74 -26.53 15.76
C TYR A 714 33.87 -26.16 14.28
N LEU A 715 32.77 -25.84 13.62
CA LEU A 715 32.74 -25.44 12.20
C LEU A 715 33.51 -24.13 11.93
N VAL A 716 33.39 -23.15 12.81
CA VAL A 716 34.16 -21.88 12.69
C VAL A 716 35.67 -22.14 12.82
N GLU A 717 36.07 -22.95 13.78
CA GLU A 717 37.46 -23.24 14.05
C GLU A 717 38.10 -24.25 13.08
N HIS A 718 37.32 -25.04 12.39
CA HIS A 718 37.81 -26.13 11.56
C HIS A 718 38.82 -25.68 10.52
N LYS A 719 39.92 -26.41 10.37
CA LYS A 719 41.07 -26.06 9.50
C LYS A 719 40.73 -25.94 8.01
N ASP A 720 39.68 -26.63 7.55
CA ASP A 720 39.25 -26.64 6.15
C ASP A 720 38.06 -25.70 5.90
N THR A 721 37.64 -24.90 6.86
CA THR A 721 36.67 -23.82 6.68
C THR A 721 37.33 -22.62 6.03
N HIS A 722 36.86 -22.19 4.86
CA HIS A 722 37.42 -21.11 4.06
C HIS A 722 36.66 -19.80 4.17
N VAL A 723 35.32 -19.90 4.21
CA VAL A 723 34.40 -18.75 4.31
C VAL A 723 33.42 -19.00 5.46
N ILE A 724 33.16 -17.98 6.24
CA ILE A 724 32.12 -17.97 7.27
C ILE A 724 31.19 -16.81 6.93
N ALA A 725 29.90 -17.12 6.65
CA ALA A 725 28.85 -16.14 6.50
C ALA A 725 27.93 -16.24 7.72
N PHE A 726 27.84 -15.18 8.46
CA PHE A 726 27.13 -15.09 9.72
C PHE A 726 26.16 -13.90 9.72
N THR A 727 24.97 -14.11 10.23
CA THR A 727 24.06 -13.03 10.64
C THR A 727 23.55 -13.35 12.04
N GLY A 728 23.62 -12.39 12.96
CA GLY A 728 23.16 -12.55 14.33
C GLY A 728 23.65 -11.48 15.28
N SER A 729 23.81 -11.79 16.59
CA SER A 729 24.20 -10.82 17.58
C SER A 729 25.65 -10.34 17.41
N ARG A 730 25.91 -9.09 17.81
CA ARG A 730 27.26 -8.49 17.83
C ARG A 730 28.27 -9.34 18.61
N GLU A 731 27.87 -9.85 19.77
CA GLU A 731 28.72 -10.67 20.62
C GLU A 731 29.23 -11.91 19.90
N VAL A 732 28.31 -12.66 19.25
CA VAL A 732 28.67 -13.89 18.51
C VAL A 732 29.47 -13.54 17.26
N GLY A 733 29.11 -12.48 16.52
CA GLY A 733 29.86 -12.05 15.33
C GLY A 733 31.30 -11.67 15.64
N CYS A 734 31.54 -10.87 16.70
CA CYS A 734 32.88 -10.51 17.15
C CYS A 734 33.68 -11.75 17.59
N LYS A 735 33.04 -12.70 18.30
CA LYS A 735 33.67 -13.97 18.68
C LYS A 735 34.09 -14.78 17.45
N ILE A 736 33.22 -14.90 16.44
CA ILE A 736 33.52 -15.60 15.19
C ILE A 736 34.71 -14.96 14.48
N TYR A 737 34.83 -13.62 14.46
CA TYR A 737 35.99 -12.94 13.91
C TYR A 737 37.27 -13.27 14.67
N ALA A 738 37.23 -13.26 15.99
CA ALA A 738 38.39 -13.57 16.85
C ALA A 738 38.84 -15.04 16.66
N ASP A 739 37.90 -15.99 16.65
CA ASP A 739 38.20 -17.42 16.51
C ASP A 739 38.70 -17.75 15.10
N ALA A 740 38.13 -17.14 14.06
CA ALA A 740 38.55 -17.33 12.67
C ALA A 740 39.95 -16.78 12.35
N ALA A 741 40.39 -15.75 13.06
CA ALA A 741 41.71 -15.18 12.90
C ALA A 741 42.83 -16.09 13.45
N GLN A 742 42.50 -17.05 14.31
CA GLN A 742 43.49 -17.96 14.90
C GLN A 742 43.79 -19.11 13.94
N LEU A 743 45.04 -19.21 13.50
CA LEU A 743 45.48 -20.31 12.65
C LEU A 743 45.50 -21.64 13.41
N LYS A 744 44.81 -22.65 12.87
CA LYS A 744 44.80 -24.00 13.44
C LYS A 744 45.88 -24.89 12.82
N PRO A 745 46.40 -25.89 13.53
CA PRO A 745 47.35 -26.82 12.95
C PRO A 745 46.84 -27.49 11.68
N GLY A 746 47.66 -27.40 10.59
CA GLY A 746 47.26 -27.90 9.27
C GLY A 746 46.38 -27.01 8.40
N GLN A 747 45.98 -25.86 8.87
CA GLN A 747 45.26 -24.85 8.08
C GLN A 747 46.24 -24.20 7.07
N LYS A 748 45.86 -24.12 5.81
CA LYS A 748 46.68 -23.64 4.71
C LYS A 748 46.25 -22.31 4.13
N HIS A 749 45.22 -21.66 4.70
CA HIS A 749 44.63 -20.42 4.21
C HIS A 749 44.12 -19.57 5.38
N LEU A 750 43.89 -18.28 5.13
CA LEU A 750 43.16 -17.40 6.05
C LEU A 750 41.66 -17.54 5.78
N LYS A 751 40.84 -17.64 6.82
CA LYS A 751 39.39 -17.67 6.70
C LYS A 751 38.86 -16.30 6.33
N ARG A 752 37.85 -16.24 5.46
CA ARG A 752 37.10 -15.03 5.18
C ARG A 752 35.86 -15.03 6.06
N VAL A 753 35.66 -13.98 6.83
CA VAL A 753 34.44 -13.78 7.64
C VAL A 753 33.61 -12.65 7.02
N ILE A 754 32.34 -12.92 6.83
CA ILE A 754 31.30 -11.97 6.48
C ILE A 754 30.29 -12.05 7.61
N ALA A 755 30.15 -10.96 8.39
CA ALA A 755 29.30 -10.95 9.56
C ALA A 755 28.39 -9.71 9.53
N GLU A 756 27.09 -9.95 9.47
CA GLU A 756 26.02 -8.98 9.66
C GLU A 756 25.49 -9.07 11.08
N MET A 757 25.35 -7.91 11.73
CA MET A 757 25.00 -7.82 13.14
C MET A 757 23.87 -6.81 13.35
N GLY A 758 23.58 -6.46 14.59
CA GLY A 758 22.49 -5.58 14.95
C GLY A 758 22.76 -4.10 14.74
N GLY A 759 21.77 -3.28 15.08
CA GLY A 759 21.84 -1.82 14.97
C GLY A 759 20.88 -1.10 15.91
N LYS A 760 20.91 0.22 15.87
CA LYS A 760 20.02 1.11 16.61
C LYS A 760 19.46 2.18 15.67
N ASN A 761 18.54 1.79 14.80
CA ASN A 761 18.05 2.64 13.73
C ASN A 761 17.08 3.71 14.24
N ALA A 762 16.97 4.80 13.48
CA ALA A 762 16.09 5.90 13.79
C ALA A 762 15.26 6.32 12.57
N ILE A 763 14.06 6.81 12.84
CA ILE A 763 13.27 7.61 11.90
C ILE A 763 13.32 9.06 12.39
N ILE A 764 13.57 10.00 11.48
CA ILE A 764 13.55 11.44 11.77
C ILE A 764 12.25 12.00 11.20
N VAL A 765 11.49 12.69 12.05
CA VAL A 765 10.23 13.35 11.68
C VAL A 765 10.46 14.85 11.72
N ASP A 766 10.49 15.45 10.53
CA ASP A 766 10.64 16.89 10.34
C ASP A 766 9.31 17.64 10.57
N GLU A 767 9.37 18.95 10.77
CA GLU A 767 8.18 19.78 10.95
C GLU A 767 7.25 19.83 9.73
N SER A 768 7.79 19.58 8.53
CA SER A 768 7.05 19.52 7.26
C SER A 768 6.47 18.14 6.94
N ALA A 769 6.66 17.14 7.83
CA ALA A 769 6.21 15.79 7.58
C ALA A 769 4.68 15.68 7.58
N ASP A 770 4.15 14.85 6.69
CA ASP A 770 2.79 14.33 6.84
C ASP A 770 2.76 13.39 8.06
N LEU A 771 2.13 13.86 9.15
CA LEU A 771 2.14 13.12 10.41
C LEU A 771 1.40 11.79 10.33
N ASP A 772 0.41 11.64 9.44
CA ASP A 772 -0.33 10.39 9.27
C ASP A 772 0.54 9.33 8.63
N GLN A 773 1.26 9.69 7.57
CA GLN A 773 2.23 8.80 6.94
C GLN A 773 3.41 8.50 7.87
N ALA A 774 3.92 9.51 8.58
CA ALA A 774 5.02 9.34 9.52
C ALA A 774 4.65 8.39 10.66
N VAL A 775 3.46 8.56 11.26
CA VAL A 775 2.96 7.67 12.33
C VAL A 775 2.76 6.25 11.82
N ALA A 776 2.11 6.08 10.68
CA ALA A 776 1.90 4.75 10.08
C ALA A 776 3.23 4.05 9.79
N GLY A 777 4.21 4.76 9.20
CA GLY A 777 5.55 4.24 8.93
C GLY A 777 6.31 3.86 10.19
N VAL A 778 6.23 4.66 11.25
CA VAL A 778 6.87 4.37 12.54
C VAL A 778 6.22 3.15 13.20
N VAL A 779 4.89 3.06 13.25
CA VAL A 779 4.18 1.92 13.82
C VAL A 779 4.56 0.62 13.10
N GLN A 780 4.54 0.63 11.77
CA GLN A 780 4.93 -0.52 10.96
C GLN A 780 6.39 -0.92 11.19
N SER A 781 7.31 0.05 11.26
CA SER A 781 8.73 -0.22 11.40
C SER A 781 9.13 -0.64 12.82
N ALA A 782 8.51 -0.05 13.86
CA ALA A 782 8.84 -0.32 15.25
C ALA A 782 8.19 -1.60 15.78
N PHE A 783 6.95 -1.87 15.40
CA PHE A 783 6.16 -2.97 15.96
C PHE A 783 5.96 -4.15 14.99
N GLY A 784 6.23 -3.94 13.69
CA GLY A 784 6.22 -5.03 12.72
C GLY A 784 7.19 -6.13 13.13
N TYR A 785 6.70 -7.39 13.16
CA TYR A 785 7.43 -8.55 13.68
C TYR A 785 7.95 -8.33 15.12
N SER A 786 7.16 -7.63 15.93
CA SER A 786 7.51 -7.31 17.33
C SER A 786 8.88 -6.61 17.50
N GLY A 787 9.30 -5.80 16.52
CA GLY A 787 10.59 -5.12 16.54
C GLY A 787 11.82 -6.01 16.38
N GLN A 788 11.65 -7.28 16.02
CA GLN A 788 12.74 -8.28 15.90
C GLN A 788 13.44 -8.21 14.54
N LYS A 789 13.76 -7.01 14.09
CA LYS A 789 14.48 -6.75 12.83
C LYS A 789 15.73 -5.93 13.10
N CYS A 790 16.85 -6.26 12.46
CA CYS A 790 18.05 -5.44 12.47
C CYS A 790 17.82 -4.03 11.92
N SER A 791 16.79 -3.88 11.06
CA SER A 791 16.37 -2.63 10.43
C SER A 791 15.18 -1.95 11.13
N ALA A 792 14.64 -2.47 12.25
CA ALA A 792 13.49 -1.91 12.94
C ALA A 792 13.77 -0.48 13.45
N CYS A 793 12.77 0.40 13.37
CA CYS A 793 12.81 1.70 14.02
C CYS A 793 12.74 1.50 15.53
N SER A 794 13.84 1.75 16.23
CA SER A 794 13.92 1.65 17.69
C SER A 794 13.98 3.02 18.36
N ARG A 795 14.20 4.07 17.58
CA ARG A 795 14.20 5.48 17.99
C ARG A 795 13.45 6.33 16.99
N VAL A 796 12.65 7.28 17.45
CA VAL A 796 12.09 8.35 16.63
C VAL A 796 12.62 9.68 17.14
N ILE A 797 13.21 10.46 16.24
CA ILE A 797 13.70 11.81 16.52
C ILE A 797 12.74 12.77 15.88
N VAL A 798 12.00 13.51 16.69
CA VAL A 798 10.90 14.36 16.23
C VAL A 798 11.26 15.83 16.42
N ALA A 799 11.09 16.64 15.38
CA ALA A 799 11.27 18.09 15.48
C ALA A 799 10.33 18.67 16.54
N ALA A 800 10.85 19.55 17.38
CA ALA A 800 10.15 20.09 18.55
C ALA A 800 8.75 20.67 18.25
N PRO A 801 8.51 21.41 17.14
CA PRO A 801 7.20 21.97 16.83
C PRO A 801 6.08 20.92 16.67
N VAL A 802 6.40 19.74 16.17
CA VAL A 802 5.43 18.66 15.87
C VAL A 802 5.45 17.53 16.87
N HIS A 803 6.38 17.52 17.83
CA HIS A 803 6.62 16.42 18.78
C HIS A 803 5.34 15.98 19.52
N ASN A 804 4.62 16.91 20.15
CA ASN A 804 3.45 16.56 20.96
C ASN A 804 2.30 16.02 20.10
N ALA A 805 2.06 16.62 18.93
CA ALA A 805 1.03 16.17 18.00
C ALA A 805 1.36 14.78 17.44
N PHE A 806 2.61 14.56 17.06
CA PHE A 806 3.10 13.27 16.58
C PHE A 806 2.98 12.19 17.67
N LEU A 807 3.46 12.45 18.89
CA LEU A 807 3.42 11.51 20.01
C LEU A 807 1.97 11.09 20.34
N ALA A 808 1.05 12.05 20.42
CA ALA A 808 -0.35 11.76 20.69
C ALA A 808 -0.96 10.83 19.62
N ARG A 809 -0.71 11.12 18.33
CA ARG A 809 -1.19 10.28 17.22
C ARG A 809 -0.52 8.91 17.22
N LEU A 810 0.78 8.84 17.49
CA LEU A 810 1.54 7.58 17.56
C LEU A 810 1.00 6.65 18.64
N VAL A 811 0.69 7.20 19.82
CA VAL A 811 0.09 6.44 20.93
C VAL A 811 -1.26 5.87 20.52
N GLU A 812 -2.15 6.68 19.92
CA GLU A 812 -3.48 6.22 19.51
C GLU A 812 -3.41 5.19 18.35
N ALA A 813 -2.52 5.39 17.38
CA ALA A 813 -2.31 4.45 16.30
C ALA A 813 -1.77 3.10 16.83
N THR A 814 -0.84 3.14 17.79
CA THR A 814 -0.31 1.92 18.41
C THR A 814 -1.38 1.17 19.21
N LYS A 815 -2.28 1.88 19.91
CA LYS A 815 -3.42 1.27 20.62
C LYS A 815 -4.38 0.53 19.67
N SER A 816 -4.40 0.90 18.41
CA SER A 816 -5.26 0.29 17.39
C SER A 816 -4.71 -1.03 16.84
N LEU A 817 -3.48 -1.43 17.22
CA LEU A 817 -2.88 -2.71 16.82
C LEU A 817 -3.53 -3.88 17.53
N ASN A 818 -3.83 -4.94 16.79
CA ASN A 818 -4.21 -6.22 17.36
C ASN A 818 -2.95 -7.08 17.59
N VAL A 819 -2.71 -7.43 18.85
CA VAL A 819 -1.60 -8.31 19.26
C VAL A 819 -2.13 -9.72 19.44
N GLY A 820 -1.53 -10.72 18.80
CA GLY A 820 -2.04 -12.09 18.87
C GLY A 820 -1.21 -13.10 18.09
N ALA A 821 -1.83 -14.23 17.76
CA ALA A 821 -1.18 -15.30 17.03
C ALA A 821 -0.94 -14.88 15.56
N ALA A 822 0.28 -15.09 15.07
CA ALA A 822 0.72 -14.61 13.75
C ALA A 822 -0.03 -15.24 12.56
N ASP A 823 -0.64 -16.39 12.78
CA ASP A 823 -1.48 -17.11 11.80
C ASP A 823 -2.95 -16.66 11.78
N ASP A 824 -3.30 -15.64 12.60
CA ASP A 824 -4.61 -14.98 12.57
C ASP A 824 -4.50 -13.71 11.69
N PRO A 825 -5.25 -13.63 10.58
CA PRO A 825 -5.20 -12.47 9.68
C PRO A 825 -5.65 -11.16 10.33
N ASN A 826 -6.32 -11.19 11.48
CA ASN A 826 -6.70 -10.00 12.25
C ASN A 826 -5.53 -9.39 13.05
N VAL A 827 -4.38 -10.06 13.10
CA VAL A 827 -3.25 -9.68 13.95
C VAL A 827 -2.20 -8.89 13.15
N GLN A 828 -1.79 -7.75 13.70
CA GLN A 828 -0.73 -6.91 13.15
C GLN A 828 0.62 -7.12 13.85
N MET A 829 0.63 -7.65 15.09
CA MET A 829 1.84 -7.94 15.83
C MET A 829 1.78 -9.30 16.53
N GLY A 830 2.72 -10.20 16.20
CA GLY A 830 2.88 -11.52 16.83
C GLY A 830 3.64 -11.47 18.15
N SER A 831 4.17 -12.64 18.57
CA SER A 831 5.04 -12.80 19.75
C SER A 831 6.50 -12.53 19.41
N VAL A 832 7.35 -12.41 20.46
CA VAL A 832 8.80 -12.56 20.31
C VAL A 832 9.16 -14.05 20.26
N ILE A 833 10.40 -14.35 19.86
CA ILE A 833 10.79 -15.71 19.44
C ILE A 833 10.80 -16.74 20.57
N ASP A 834 11.21 -16.39 21.76
CA ASP A 834 11.32 -17.33 22.88
C ASP A 834 11.26 -16.62 24.26
N ALA A 835 11.30 -17.41 25.32
CA ALA A 835 11.27 -16.93 26.69
C ALA A 835 12.51 -16.08 27.05
N VAL A 836 13.68 -16.42 26.50
CA VAL A 836 14.93 -15.70 26.79
C VAL A 836 14.86 -14.27 26.20
N ALA A 837 14.38 -14.16 24.98
CA ALA A 837 14.16 -12.86 24.34
C ALA A 837 13.10 -12.04 25.09
N ARG A 838 11.98 -12.68 25.47
CA ARG A 838 10.93 -12.04 26.28
C ARG A 838 11.47 -11.44 27.58
N ASP A 839 12.16 -12.25 28.35
CA ASP A 839 12.64 -11.84 29.68
C ASP A 839 13.66 -10.69 29.57
N ARG A 840 14.58 -10.77 28.62
CA ARG A 840 15.54 -9.71 28.31
C ARG A 840 14.85 -8.40 27.90
N ILE A 841 13.82 -8.46 27.04
CA ILE A 841 13.09 -7.25 26.61
C ILE A 841 12.33 -6.62 27.79
N LEU A 842 11.74 -7.44 28.66
CA LEU A 842 11.09 -6.95 29.89
C LEU A 842 12.06 -6.23 30.83
N GLU A 843 13.32 -6.68 30.92
CA GLU A 843 14.38 -5.97 31.65
C GLU A 843 14.65 -4.58 31.05
N TYR A 844 14.75 -4.46 29.72
CA TYR A 844 14.89 -3.16 29.07
C TYR A 844 13.68 -2.24 29.29
N ILE A 845 12.46 -2.78 29.27
CA ILE A 845 11.25 -2.02 29.61
C ILE A 845 11.32 -1.51 31.07
N ALA A 846 11.80 -2.35 32.00
CA ALA A 846 11.98 -1.94 33.41
C ALA A 846 13.02 -0.83 33.55
N GLN A 847 14.16 -0.90 32.84
CA GLN A 847 15.15 0.16 32.77
C GLN A 847 14.60 1.44 32.15
N GLY A 848 13.86 1.33 31.05
CA GLY A 848 13.22 2.47 30.40
C GLY A 848 12.26 3.24 31.33
N LYS A 849 11.48 2.53 32.14
CA LYS A 849 10.60 3.14 33.16
C LYS A 849 11.34 3.94 34.26
N GLN A 850 12.62 3.64 34.49
CA GLN A 850 13.43 4.38 35.42
C GLN A 850 14.11 5.62 34.80
N GLN A 851 14.31 5.60 33.50
CA GLN A 851 15.10 6.62 32.78
C GLN A 851 14.23 7.62 32.00
N SER A 852 13.00 7.23 31.63
CA SER A 852 12.14 7.98 30.71
C SER A 852 10.68 7.87 31.10
N GLU A 853 9.82 8.68 30.51
CA GLU A 853 8.38 8.65 30.68
C GLU A 853 7.75 7.51 29.88
N LEU A 854 6.90 6.70 30.50
CA LEU A 854 6.13 5.66 29.81
C LEU A 854 4.88 6.28 29.16
N ALA A 855 4.91 6.48 27.85
CA ALA A 855 3.77 7.02 27.11
C ALA A 855 2.69 5.95 26.80
N LEU A 856 3.11 4.71 26.55
CA LEU A 856 2.20 3.58 26.29
C LEU A 856 2.82 2.25 26.70
N SER A 857 2.00 1.36 27.26
CA SER A 857 2.23 -0.09 27.33
C SER A 857 0.90 -0.79 27.22
N MET A 858 0.70 -1.60 26.18
CA MET A 858 -0.57 -2.30 25.92
C MET A 858 -0.67 -3.60 26.74
N SER A 859 -1.85 -4.19 26.76
CA SER A 859 -2.05 -5.57 27.21
C SER A 859 -1.70 -6.57 26.10
N THR A 860 -1.36 -7.79 26.49
CA THR A 860 -1.02 -8.88 25.56
C THR A 860 -1.82 -10.15 25.91
N PRO A 861 -2.05 -11.04 24.93
CA PRO A 861 -2.61 -12.37 25.19
C PRO A 861 -1.68 -13.22 26.06
N ASP A 862 -2.27 -14.27 26.66
CA ASP A 862 -1.53 -15.33 27.36
C ASP A 862 -1.18 -16.50 26.43
N GLY A 863 -0.29 -17.40 26.90
CA GLY A 863 0.01 -18.66 26.23
C GLY A 863 1.14 -18.65 25.20
N GLY A 864 1.70 -17.46 24.90
CA GLY A 864 2.85 -17.25 24.04
C GLY A 864 3.91 -16.33 24.66
N TYR A 865 4.96 -16.04 23.89
CA TYR A 865 6.04 -15.12 24.30
C TYR A 865 5.72 -13.69 23.88
N TYR A 866 4.56 -13.17 24.30
CA TYR A 866 4.13 -11.82 23.94
C TYR A 866 4.80 -10.74 24.79
N ILE A 867 5.14 -9.63 24.14
CA ILE A 867 5.61 -8.40 24.75
C ILE A 867 4.66 -7.26 24.38
N PRO A 868 4.22 -6.43 25.32
CA PRO A 868 3.37 -5.30 25.00
C PRO A 868 4.10 -4.28 24.11
N PRO A 869 3.47 -3.78 23.04
CA PRO A 869 3.93 -2.58 22.36
C PRO A 869 4.15 -1.47 23.38
N THR A 870 5.38 -0.96 23.49
CA THR A 870 5.79 -0.02 24.53
C THR A 870 6.43 1.21 23.91
N ILE A 871 5.95 2.40 24.28
CA ILE A 871 6.47 3.69 23.83
C ILE A 871 6.96 4.48 25.04
N PHE A 872 8.21 4.93 24.98
CA PHE A 872 8.80 5.87 25.93
C PHE A 872 8.93 7.24 25.30
N SER A 873 8.58 8.31 26.03
CA SER A 873 8.78 9.72 25.65
C SER A 873 9.82 10.39 26.53
N GLY A 874 10.29 11.57 26.09
CA GLY A 874 11.32 12.31 26.82
C GLY A 874 12.64 11.53 26.96
N VAL A 875 12.95 10.70 25.96
CA VAL A 875 14.15 9.86 25.99
C VAL A 875 15.39 10.70 25.69
N ASN A 876 16.36 10.68 26.59
CA ASN A 876 17.64 11.32 26.36
C ASN A 876 18.56 10.43 25.51
N PRO A 877 19.40 10.97 24.63
CA PRO A 877 20.35 10.22 23.82
C PRO A 877 21.25 9.26 24.63
N ASP A 878 21.54 9.56 25.87
CA ASP A 878 22.40 8.74 26.74
C ASP A 878 21.68 7.63 27.50
N HIS A 879 20.33 7.56 27.40
CA HIS A 879 19.58 6.51 28.05
C HIS A 879 19.86 5.13 27.39
N THR A 880 19.87 4.08 28.20
CA THR A 880 20.12 2.71 27.74
C THR A 880 19.22 2.31 26.58
N ILE A 881 17.92 2.64 26.68
CA ILE A 881 16.94 2.35 25.62
C ILE A 881 17.14 3.16 24.34
N ALA A 882 17.94 4.24 24.38
CA ALA A 882 18.34 5.02 23.19
C ALA A 882 19.62 4.49 22.54
N GLN A 883 20.48 3.80 23.29
CA GLN A 883 21.81 3.36 22.84
C GLN A 883 21.86 1.88 22.47
N GLU A 884 21.18 1.01 23.21
CA GLU A 884 21.33 -0.42 23.08
C GLU A 884 20.21 -1.04 22.22
N GLU A 885 20.56 -2.09 21.47
CA GLU A 885 19.62 -2.86 20.67
C GLU A 885 18.76 -3.75 21.58
N ILE A 886 17.46 -3.45 21.62
CA ILE A 886 16.50 -4.19 22.43
C ILE A 886 15.98 -5.44 21.69
N PHE A 887 15.80 -5.35 20.37
CA PHE A 887 15.27 -6.41 19.50
C PHE A 887 13.89 -6.89 19.97
N GLY A 888 13.01 -5.93 20.24
CA GLY A 888 11.66 -6.11 20.78
C GLY A 888 10.79 -4.88 20.51
N PRO A 889 9.46 -4.95 20.81
CA PRO A 889 8.51 -3.90 20.47
C PRO A 889 8.55 -2.71 21.44
N VAL A 890 9.73 -2.09 21.54
CA VAL A 890 10.04 -0.97 22.44
C VAL A 890 10.57 0.20 21.62
N LEU A 891 9.86 1.32 21.65
CA LEU A 891 10.17 2.51 20.88
C LEU A 891 10.55 3.68 21.81
N ALA A 892 11.67 4.33 21.52
CA ALA A 892 12.14 5.54 22.18
C ALA A 892 11.81 6.78 21.34
N VAL A 893 11.03 7.73 21.87
CA VAL A 893 10.69 9.01 21.21
C VAL A 893 11.52 10.12 21.86
N MET A 894 12.25 10.87 21.01
CA MET A 894 13.24 11.88 21.37
C MET A 894 12.89 13.22 20.75
#